data_d4d97867244245a6f9ef7e0e317f1cdb
#
_entry.id   d4d97867244245a6f9ef7e0e317f1cdb
#
_cell.length_a   1.000
_cell.length_b   1.000
_cell.length_c   1.000
_cell.angle_alpha   90.00
_cell.angle_beta   90.00
_cell.angle_gamma   90.00
#
_symmetry.space_group_name_H-M   'P 1'
#
loop_
_entity.id
_entity.type
_entity.pdbx_description
1 polymer ?
#
loop_
_entity_poly.entity_id
_entity_poly.type
_entity_poly.pdbx_seq_one_letter_code
_entity_poly.pdbx_strand_id
1 'polypeptide(L)'
;MSSIYMNRELSWLKFNERVLEEAENPEVPLCERLTFASIYQSNLDEFFMVRVGSLYDQTLLDKKIRENKTGMTSQEQIDAILKRTKQINKRKAAVYEELMERVAEQGIRILRFNELDEEGAAYLERYFESEIAPLISPTVVGRRQPFPFLRNKEIYAVAVLGSKGKKDRLGIIPCTSNIFGRLIAVPGMQGTYMLAEELILHFAPAVFKGYKIKSKSLLRITRNADIDADALYDEDLDYREFMEGLIKQRKKLAPIRLELSRDIDKKGIAVLCEYLELDESHVFISSTPLDLSFVFQIQDLLRKHTELYFPKRTPQRSDQFQDGKSIIEQIREEDKLLSYPYESIRPFLHLLTEAAEDPDVISIKMTLYRVAKQSKVVEALIEAAENGKEVVVLVELRARFDEENNIGWSRLLEDAGCQVIYGLDGYKVHSKLCLITRKNGGQVEYITQIGTGNYNEKTSRLYTDLSLMTANVEIGLEASNVFQALSKGEVVEHSEHLLVAPKCLQNKVLAMLEEEIAHARNGEEAYAGFKLNSLTDKKIIDKLIEASEAGVNIDMVVRGICCLIPGVEGKTENIRIISIVGRFLEHSRIYIFGNSKRRKYYIASADFMTRNTVRRVEVAAPVYDERLQNKLQDMFDIMLADNQKARYLDAEGNYHRVINKEAPLNSQEYFYTQAYHEL
;
A
#
# COMPACT_ATOMS: atom_id res chain seq x y z
N MET A 1 -20.48 5.15 -27.67
CA MET A 1 -20.79 4.28 -26.53
C MET A 1 -19.79 4.59 -25.44
N SER A 2 -20.22 4.94 -24.25
CA SER A 2 -19.33 5.09 -23.08
C SER A 2 -18.64 3.76 -22.82
N SER A 3 -17.35 3.79 -22.49
CA SER A 3 -16.61 2.57 -22.14
C SER A 3 -17.13 2.04 -20.79
N ILE A 4 -17.42 0.76 -20.71
CA ILE A 4 -17.77 0.09 -19.44
C ILE A 4 -16.53 -0.34 -18.65
N TYR A 5 -15.35 -0.17 -19.23
CA TYR A 5 -14.08 -0.50 -18.59
C TYR A 5 -13.19 0.73 -18.46
N MET A 6 -12.43 0.77 -17.37
CA MET A 6 -11.35 1.73 -17.13
C MET A 6 -10.00 1.03 -17.17
N ASN A 7 -8.99 1.70 -17.77
CA ASN A 7 -7.62 1.20 -17.71
C ASN A 7 -7.14 1.14 -16.25
N ARG A 8 -6.46 0.07 -15.90
CA ARG A 8 -6.00 -0.22 -14.55
C ARG A 8 -5.08 0.87 -13.98
N GLU A 9 -4.11 1.31 -14.79
CA GLU A 9 -3.08 2.24 -14.33
C GLU A 9 -3.64 3.67 -14.21
N LEU A 10 -4.53 4.05 -15.10
CA LEU A 10 -5.26 5.34 -15.02
C LEU A 10 -6.23 5.36 -13.84
N SER A 11 -6.88 4.23 -13.54
CA SER A 11 -7.70 4.07 -12.34
C SER A 11 -6.85 4.21 -11.06
N TRP A 12 -5.63 3.67 -11.05
CA TRP A 12 -4.71 3.83 -9.93
C TRP A 12 -4.31 5.31 -9.72
N LEU A 13 -4.06 6.07 -10.78
CA LEU A 13 -3.79 7.50 -10.67
C LEU A 13 -4.97 8.25 -10.04
N LYS A 14 -6.22 7.93 -10.45
CA LYS A 14 -7.42 8.48 -9.82
C LYS A 14 -7.53 8.13 -8.32
N PHE A 15 -7.10 6.94 -7.92
CA PHE A 15 -6.98 6.61 -6.49
C PHE A 15 -5.98 7.51 -5.77
N ASN A 16 -4.78 7.68 -6.32
CA ASN A 16 -3.77 8.52 -5.67
C ASN A 16 -4.16 10.01 -5.67
N GLU A 17 -4.97 10.46 -6.64
CA GLU A 17 -5.59 11.80 -6.60
C GLU A 17 -6.53 11.96 -5.40
N ARG A 18 -7.31 10.93 -5.03
CA ARG A 18 -8.17 10.97 -3.81
C ARG A 18 -7.33 11.03 -2.53
N VAL A 19 -6.12 10.46 -2.52
CA VAL A 19 -5.17 10.65 -1.41
C VAL A 19 -4.70 12.12 -1.34
N LEU A 20 -4.44 12.75 -2.48
CA LEU A 20 -4.09 14.17 -2.54
C LEU A 20 -5.26 15.07 -2.08
N GLU A 21 -6.51 14.68 -2.36
CA GLU A 21 -7.71 15.39 -1.88
C GLU A 21 -7.78 15.50 -0.35
N GLU A 22 -7.27 14.51 0.39
CA GLU A 22 -7.17 14.61 1.84
C GLU A 22 -6.14 15.67 2.28
N ALA A 23 -5.06 15.86 1.50
CA ALA A 23 -4.12 16.96 1.73
C ALA A 23 -4.72 18.33 1.38
N GLU A 24 -5.65 18.40 0.45
CA GLU A 24 -6.36 19.63 0.07
C GLU A 24 -7.49 20.00 1.04
N ASN A 25 -8.06 19.00 1.73
CA ASN A 25 -9.27 19.20 2.52
C ASN A 25 -8.98 20.01 3.80
N PRO A 26 -9.53 21.23 3.96
CA PRO A 26 -9.29 22.08 5.15
C PRO A 26 -9.90 21.52 6.44
N GLU A 27 -10.82 20.57 6.36
CA GLU A 27 -11.40 19.89 7.53
C GLU A 27 -10.43 18.84 8.12
N VAL A 28 -9.42 18.44 7.37
CA VAL A 28 -8.35 17.57 7.85
C VAL A 28 -7.32 18.41 8.60
N PRO A 29 -6.88 18.02 9.82
CA PRO A 29 -5.87 18.76 10.57
C PRO A 29 -4.57 18.94 9.80
N LEU A 30 -3.87 20.06 9.98
CA LEU A 30 -2.73 20.47 9.16
C LEU A 30 -1.61 19.40 9.09
N CYS A 31 -1.22 18.83 10.22
CA CYS A 31 -0.17 17.80 10.24
C CYS A 31 -0.59 16.53 9.50
N GLU A 32 -1.86 16.16 9.54
CA GLU A 32 -2.37 15.03 8.76
C GLU A 32 -2.40 15.34 7.25
N ARG A 33 -2.74 16.57 6.87
CA ARG A 33 -2.65 17.02 5.48
C ARG A 33 -1.22 16.92 4.94
N LEU A 34 -0.22 17.30 5.74
CA LEU A 34 1.21 17.11 5.41
C LEU A 34 1.54 15.63 5.22
N THR A 35 1.02 14.76 6.09
CA THR A 35 1.16 13.30 5.96
C THR A 35 0.56 12.81 4.64
N PHE A 36 -0.66 13.22 4.29
CA PHE A 36 -1.30 12.81 3.03
C PHE A 36 -0.52 13.29 1.79
N ALA A 37 0.04 14.49 1.81
CA ALA A 37 0.89 14.99 0.72
C ALA A 37 2.16 14.13 0.55
N SER A 38 2.78 13.70 1.65
CA SER A 38 3.92 12.78 1.63
C SER A 38 3.55 11.38 1.16
N ILE A 39 2.39 10.84 1.63
CA ILE A 39 1.84 9.53 1.19
C ILE A 39 1.55 9.56 -0.32
N TYR A 40 0.91 10.63 -0.82
CA TYR A 40 0.68 10.81 -2.27
C TYR A 40 1.96 10.64 -3.08
N GLN A 41 3.03 11.28 -2.66
CA GLN A 41 4.32 11.22 -3.37
C GLN A 41 4.96 9.83 -3.24
N SER A 42 4.97 9.25 -2.06
CA SER A 42 5.51 7.91 -1.83
C SER A 42 4.77 6.84 -2.64
N ASN A 43 3.45 6.94 -2.71
CA ASN A 43 2.63 6.07 -3.55
C ASN A 43 2.99 6.21 -5.03
N LEU A 44 3.17 7.45 -5.51
CA LEU A 44 3.54 7.72 -6.90
C LEU A 44 4.94 7.15 -7.21
N ASP A 45 5.89 7.27 -6.29
CA ASP A 45 7.22 6.69 -6.44
C ASP A 45 7.13 5.16 -6.59
N GLU A 46 6.38 4.49 -5.71
CA GLU A 46 6.18 3.04 -5.79
C GLU A 46 5.47 2.63 -7.09
N PHE A 47 4.47 3.39 -7.51
CA PHE A 47 3.78 3.14 -8.77
C PHE A 47 4.73 3.21 -9.98
N PHE A 48 5.59 4.22 -10.05
CA PHE A 48 6.61 4.28 -11.09
C PHE A 48 7.60 3.13 -10.98
N MET A 49 8.12 2.86 -9.80
CA MET A 49 9.10 1.77 -9.57
C MET A 49 8.56 0.41 -10.00
N VAL A 50 7.30 0.13 -9.72
CA VAL A 50 6.73 -1.23 -9.89
C VAL A 50 5.90 -1.32 -11.16
N ARG A 51 4.93 -0.42 -11.36
CA ARG A 51 3.96 -0.55 -12.46
C ARG A 51 4.46 0.03 -13.77
N VAL A 52 4.98 1.25 -13.75
CA VAL A 52 5.57 1.85 -14.95
C VAL A 52 6.84 1.09 -15.35
N GLY A 53 7.62 0.63 -14.35
CA GLY A 53 8.76 -0.26 -14.59
C GLY A 53 8.37 -1.53 -15.34
N SER A 54 7.34 -2.24 -14.86
CA SER A 54 6.82 -3.44 -15.52
C SER A 54 6.28 -3.17 -16.95
N LEU A 55 5.58 -2.03 -17.14
CA LEU A 55 5.14 -1.64 -18.48
C LEU A 55 6.32 -1.33 -19.41
N TYR A 56 7.37 -0.67 -18.88
CA TYR A 56 8.59 -0.41 -19.63
C TYR A 56 9.27 -1.70 -20.09
N ASP A 57 9.43 -2.68 -19.20
CA ASP A 57 9.99 -3.98 -19.55
C ASP A 57 9.19 -4.68 -20.66
N GLN A 58 7.86 -4.55 -20.63
CA GLN A 58 6.99 -5.08 -21.69
C GLN A 58 7.19 -4.40 -23.05
N THR A 59 7.60 -3.12 -23.08
CA THR A 59 7.90 -2.43 -24.35
C THR A 59 9.14 -2.97 -25.03
N LEU A 60 10.03 -3.61 -24.29
CA LEU A 60 11.27 -4.22 -24.81
C LEU A 60 11.04 -5.58 -25.46
N LEU A 61 9.84 -6.15 -25.32
CA LEU A 61 9.49 -7.43 -25.93
C LEU A 61 9.09 -7.24 -27.40
N ASP A 62 9.46 -8.17 -28.26
CA ASP A 62 9.11 -8.15 -29.70
C ASP A 62 7.61 -8.22 -29.93
N LYS A 63 6.85 -8.79 -29.00
CA LYS A 63 5.40 -8.95 -29.09
C LYS A 63 4.66 -7.77 -28.45
N LYS A 64 3.84 -7.05 -29.22
CA LYS A 64 2.95 -6.01 -28.70
C LYS A 64 1.86 -6.61 -27.82
N ILE A 65 2.03 -6.46 -26.50
CA ILE A 65 1.04 -6.87 -25.49
C ILE A 65 -0.03 -5.77 -25.40
N ARG A 66 -1.31 -6.17 -25.43
CA ARG A 66 -2.45 -5.29 -25.20
C ARG A 66 -3.15 -5.63 -23.90
N GLU A 67 -3.51 -4.61 -23.15
CA GLU A 67 -4.30 -4.73 -21.93
C GLU A 67 -5.73 -5.21 -22.27
N ASN A 68 -6.27 -6.16 -21.50
CA ASN A 68 -7.44 -6.96 -21.86
C ASN A 68 -8.80 -6.27 -21.65
N LYS A 69 -8.84 -5.05 -21.13
CA LYS A 69 -10.07 -4.25 -20.89
C LYS A 69 -10.21 -3.10 -21.88
N THR A 70 -9.19 -2.27 -21.98
CA THR A 70 -9.20 -1.08 -22.86
C THR A 70 -8.43 -1.29 -24.16
N GLY A 71 -7.69 -2.39 -24.30
CA GLY A 71 -6.91 -2.72 -25.48
C GLY A 71 -5.65 -1.86 -25.68
N MET A 72 -5.28 -1.02 -24.72
CA MET A 72 -4.08 -0.18 -24.79
C MET A 72 -2.80 -1.03 -24.78
N THR A 73 -1.83 -0.68 -25.61
CA THR A 73 -0.48 -1.23 -25.55
C THR A 73 0.27 -0.70 -24.34
N SER A 74 1.38 -1.33 -23.97
CA SER A 74 2.22 -0.87 -22.83
C SER A 74 2.74 0.55 -23.05
N GLN A 75 3.14 0.91 -24.29
CA GLN A 75 3.58 2.27 -24.61
C GLN A 75 2.44 3.29 -24.51
N GLU A 76 1.25 3.00 -25.05
CA GLU A 76 0.07 3.88 -24.94
C GLU A 76 -0.31 4.12 -23.48
N GLN A 77 -0.17 3.10 -22.60
CA GLN A 77 -0.39 3.25 -21.16
C GLN A 77 0.67 4.15 -20.52
N ILE A 78 1.95 3.96 -20.83
CA ILE A 78 3.04 4.81 -20.32
C ILE A 78 2.80 6.27 -20.73
N ASP A 79 2.50 6.53 -22.00
CA ASP A 79 2.27 7.90 -22.51
C ASP A 79 1.09 8.57 -21.78
N ALA A 80 0.00 7.84 -21.58
CA ALA A 80 -1.17 8.33 -20.82
C ALA A 80 -0.83 8.60 -19.34
N ILE A 81 -0.05 7.73 -18.70
CA ILE A 81 0.42 7.89 -17.32
C ILE A 81 1.29 9.15 -17.21
N LEU A 82 2.30 9.32 -18.08
CA LEU A 82 3.21 10.47 -18.06
C LEU A 82 2.43 11.77 -18.24
N LYS A 83 1.52 11.80 -19.22
CA LYS A 83 0.65 12.97 -19.47
C LYS A 83 -0.20 13.31 -18.24
N ARG A 84 -0.89 12.32 -17.65
CA ARG A 84 -1.74 12.53 -16.48
C ARG A 84 -0.93 12.97 -15.26
N THR A 85 0.21 12.34 -15.01
CA THR A 85 1.10 12.70 -13.89
C THR A 85 1.58 14.16 -14.01
N LYS A 86 1.93 14.63 -15.22
CA LYS A 86 2.30 16.05 -15.44
C LYS A 86 1.16 17.02 -15.11
N GLN A 87 -0.09 16.64 -15.37
CA GLN A 87 -1.27 17.45 -15.00
C GLN A 87 -1.47 17.49 -13.48
N ILE A 88 -1.38 16.34 -12.82
CA ILE A 88 -1.57 16.24 -11.36
C ILE A 88 -0.45 16.93 -10.60
N ASN A 89 0.78 16.97 -11.14
CA ASN A 89 1.90 17.69 -10.51
C ASN A 89 1.63 19.18 -10.32
N LYS A 90 0.85 19.81 -11.21
CA LYS A 90 0.43 21.22 -11.03
C LYS A 90 -0.49 21.37 -9.81
N ARG A 91 -1.42 20.43 -9.64
CA ARG A 91 -2.32 20.38 -8.48
C ARG A 91 -1.54 20.13 -7.20
N LYS A 92 -0.62 19.16 -7.20
CA LYS A 92 0.30 18.90 -6.08
C LYS A 92 1.07 20.15 -5.67
N ALA A 93 1.55 20.93 -6.64
CA ALA A 93 2.31 22.16 -6.36
C ALA A 93 1.44 23.21 -5.62
N ALA A 94 0.21 23.42 -6.06
CA ALA A 94 -0.71 24.36 -5.40
C ALA A 94 -1.05 23.88 -3.95
N VAL A 95 -1.25 22.58 -3.77
CA VAL A 95 -1.47 22.00 -2.43
C VAL A 95 -0.27 22.24 -1.52
N TYR A 96 0.93 21.98 -2.03
CA TYR A 96 2.16 22.21 -1.27
C TYR A 96 2.34 23.66 -0.85
N GLU A 97 2.10 24.60 -1.76
CA GLU A 97 2.20 26.05 -1.48
C GLU A 97 1.23 26.44 -0.36
N GLU A 98 -0.04 26.04 -0.47
CA GLU A 98 -1.06 26.33 0.56
C GLU A 98 -0.68 25.69 1.91
N LEU A 99 -0.20 24.46 1.92
CA LEU A 99 0.24 23.80 3.15
C LEU A 99 1.41 24.53 3.80
N MET A 100 2.39 25.04 3.02
CA MET A 100 3.51 25.79 3.56
C MET A 100 3.09 27.17 4.10
N GLU A 101 2.08 27.82 3.51
CA GLU A 101 1.47 29.02 4.07
C GLU A 101 0.86 28.75 5.46
N ARG A 102 0.10 27.65 5.59
CA ARG A 102 -0.47 27.23 6.88
C ARG A 102 0.58 26.84 7.93
N VAL A 103 1.67 26.22 7.49
CA VAL A 103 2.82 25.92 8.35
C VAL A 103 3.49 27.22 8.84
N ALA A 104 3.59 28.23 7.96
CA ALA A 104 4.13 29.56 8.32
C ALA A 104 3.24 30.29 9.35
N GLU A 105 1.93 30.12 9.31
CA GLU A 105 1.00 30.61 10.33
C GLU A 105 1.27 29.99 11.72
N GLN A 106 1.84 28.77 11.76
CA GLN A 106 2.29 28.09 12.99
C GLN A 106 3.73 28.49 13.41
N GLY A 107 4.31 29.52 12.77
CA GLY A 107 5.63 30.03 13.09
C GLY A 107 6.80 29.24 12.52
N ILE A 108 6.57 28.30 11.58
CA ILE A 108 7.63 27.54 10.90
C ILE A 108 7.70 27.97 9.44
N ARG A 109 8.87 28.39 8.98
CA ARG A 109 9.11 28.83 7.59
C ARG A 109 10.27 28.05 6.97
N ILE A 110 10.06 27.61 5.74
CA ILE A 110 11.11 27.00 4.91
C ILE A 110 11.50 28.04 3.86
N LEU A 111 12.67 28.66 4.03
CA LEU A 111 13.13 29.74 3.16
C LEU A 111 14.17 29.26 2.16
N ARG A 112 14.25 29.98 1.04
CA ARG A 112 15.36 29.91 0.08
C ARG A 112 16.46 30.87 0.52
N PHE A 113 17.69 30.66 0.05
CA PHE A 113 18.85 31.46 0.48
C PHE A 113 18.68 32.96 0.22
N ASN A 114 18.03 33.36 -0.87
CA ASN A 114 17.77 34.76 -1.21
C ASN A 114 16.66 35.43 -0.38
N GLU A 115 16.00 34.69 0.49
CA GLU A 115 14.95 35.21 1.40
C GLU A 115 15.49 35.41 2.83
N LEU A 116 16.78 35.07 3.07
CA LEU A 116 17.44 35.24 4.35
C LEU A 116 17.91 36.68 4.56
N ASP A 117 18.00 37.08 5.82
CA ASP A 117 18.71 38.27 6.19
C ASP A 117 20.26 38.09 6.12
N GLU A 118 21.02 39.14 6.29
CA GLU A 118 22.48 39.09 6.18
C GLU A 118 23.12 38.17 7.21
N GLU A 119 22.59 38.13 8.45
CA GLU A 119 23.11 37.28 9.52
C GLU A 119 22.85 35.79 9.25
N GLY A 120 21.63 35.45 8.87
CA GLY A 120 21.26 34.09 8.49
C GLY A 120 22.04 33.60 7.28
N ALA A 121 22.19 34.43 6.26
CA ALA A 121 23.00 34.12 5.08
C ALA A 121 24.47 33.84 5.42
N ALA A 122 25.09 34.73 6.23
CA ALA A 122 26.47 34.55 6.68
C ALA A 122 26.67 33.33 7.59
N TYR A 123 25.64 32.97 8.40
CA TYR A 123 25.66 31.73 9.17
C TYR A 123 25.63 30.51 8.27
N LEU A 124 24.70 30.44 7.31
CA LEU A 124 24.57 29.29 6.44
C LEU A 124 25.74 29.12 5.47
N GLU A 125 26.42 30.22 5.09
CA GLU A 125 27.67 30.15 4.34
C GLU A 125 28.75 29.44 5.16
N ARG A 126 28.97 29.85 6.40
CA ARG A 126 29.92 29.17 7.31
C ARG A 126 29.55 27.73 7.58
N TYR A 127 28.24 27.46 7.82
CA TYR A 127 27.74 26.12 8.02
C TYR A 127 27.99 25.22 6.81
N PHE A 128 27.74 25.73 5.59
CA PHE A 128 28.06 25.02 4.37
C PHE A 128 29.57 24.70 4.28
N GLU A 129 30.44 25.69 4.54
CA GLU A 129 31.89 25.52 4.44
C GLU A 129 32.44 24.52 5.47
N SER A 130 31.94 24.55 6.70
CA SER A 130 32.48 23.75 7.82
C SER A 130 31.82 22.37 7.92
N GLU A 131 30.52 22.26 7.68
CA GLU A 131 29.74 21.06 8.00
C GLU A 131 29.32 20.26 6.75
N ILE A 132 29.08 20.91 5.59
CA ILE A 132 28.59 20.24 4.38
C ILE A 132 29.70 20.04 3.35
N ALA A 133 30.42 21.08 2.99
CA ALA A 133 31.42 21.03 1.91
C ALA A 133 32.47 19.93 2.09
N PRO A 134 33.00 19.65 3.32
CA PRO A 134 33.95 18.56 3.52
C PRO A 134 33.37 17.15 3.29
N LEU A 135 32.05 17.01 3.36
CA LEU A 135 31.34 15.72 3.31
C LEU A 135 30.77 15.38 1.92
N ILE A 136 30.70 16.36 1.01
CA ILE A 136 30.19 16.15 -0.34
C ILE A 136 31.32 15.78 -1.31
N SER A 137 30.99 14.92 -2.30
CA SER A 137 31.93 14.48 -3.34
C SER A 137 31.43 14.88 -4.73
N PRO A 138 31.74 16.10 -5.20
CA PRO A 138 31.30 16.59 -6.50
C PRO A 138 32.00 15.85 -7.63
N THR A 139 31.28 15.62 -8.73
CA THR A 139 31.80 14.99 -9.96
C THR A 139 31.57 15.93 -11.14
N VAL A 140 32.61 16.15 -11.95
CA VAL A 140 32.49 16.82 -13.27
C VAL A 140 32.57 15.75 -14.34
N VAL A 141 31.44 15.50 -15.00
CA VAL A 141 31.33 14.42 -16.00
C VAL A 141 32.21 14.72 -17.23
N GLY A 142 32.99 13.73 -17.65
CA GLY A 142 33.91 13.84 -18.77
C GLY A 142 34.62 12.52 -19.10
N ARG A 143 35.58 12.55 -20.04
CA ARG A 143 36.26 11.32 -20.51
C ARG A 143 36.93 10.50 -19.39
N ARG A 144 37.48 11.17 -18.36
CA ARG A 144 38.19 10.51 -17.24
C ARG A 144 37.32 10.36 -15.99
N GLN A 145 36.15 10.96 -15.98
CA GLN A 145 35.17 10.92 -14.90
C GLN A 145 33.82 10.61 -15.54
N PRO A 146 33.44 9.33 -15.64
CA PRO A 146 32.18 8.93 -16.24
C PRO A 146 31.00 9.46 -15.43
N PHE A 147 29.81 9.43 -16.04
CA PHE A 147 28.59 9.79 -15.36
C PHE A 147 28.40 8.89 -14.11
N PRO A 148 28.20 9.47 -12.91
CA PRO A 148 28.10 8.68 -11.69
C PRO A 148 26.81 7.87 -11.68
N PHE A 149 26.83 6.74 -11.00
CA PHE A 149 25.62 5.98 -10.76
C PHE A 149 24.72 6.76 -9.78
N LEU A 150 23.58 7.25 -10.27
CA LEU A 150 22.58 7.90 -9.43
C LEU A 150 21.72 6.84 -8.76
N ARG A 151 21.64 6.91 -7.42
CA ARG A 151 20.85 5.96 -6.62
C ARG A 151 19.36 6.30 -6.71
N ASN A 152 18.54 5.26 -6.61
CA ASN A 152 17.09 5.39 -6.67
C ASN A 152 16.55 6.29 -5.55
N LYS A 153 15.75 7.30 -5.91
CA LYS A 153 15.10 8.28 -5.03
C LYS A 153 16.03 9.21 -4.25
N GLU A 154 17.34 9.15 -4.43
CA GLU A 154 18.25 10.12 -3.83
C GLU A 154 18.27 11.45 -4.60
N ILE A 155 18.50 12.54 -3.86
CA ILE A 155 18.56 13.89 -4.42
C ILE A 155 20.02 14.25 -4.73
N TYR A 156 20.22 14.87 -5.89
CA TYR A 156 21.50 15.38 -6.35
C TYR A 156 21.34 16.83 -6.79
N ALA A 157 22.35 17.66 -6.59
CA ALA A 157 22.43 18.93 -7.28
C ALA A 157 23.16 18.72 -8.62
N VAL A 158 22.57 19.19 -9.72
CA VAL A 158 23.13 19.14 -11.07
C VAL A 158 23.37 20.56 -11.57
N ALA A 159 24.51 20.79 -12.21
CA ALA A 159 24.85 22.07 -12.83
C ALA A 159 25.36 21.86 -14.26
N VAL A 160 24.93 22.71 -15.20
CA VAL A 160 25.47 22.78 -16.55
C VAL A 160 26.66 23.72 -16.52
N LEU A 161 27.86 23.16 -16.69
CA LEU A 161 29.14 23.81 -16.58
C LEU A 161 29.66 24.25 -17.95
N GLY A 162 29.64 25.55 -18.22
CA GLY A 162 30.22 26.15 -19.42
C GLY A 162 31.75 26.28 -19.32
N SER A 163 32.46 25.94 -20.41
CA SER A 163 33.90 26.14 -20.53
C SER A 163 34.23 26.88 -21.84
N LYS A 164 35.11 27.88 -21.78
CA LYS A 164 35.49 28.67 -22.98
C LYS A 164 36.06 27.74 -24.05
N GLY A 165 35.41 27.71 -25.22
CA GLY A 165 35.86 26.96 -26.39
C GLY A 165 35.70 25.43 -26.32
N LYS A 166 34.98 24.87 -25.35
CA LYS A 166 34.74 23.42 -25.15
C LYS A 166 33.24 23.15 -25.00
N LYS A 167 32.84 21.88 -25.21
CA LYS A 167 31.48 21.42 -24.93
C LYS A 167 31.15 21.58 -23.45
N ASP A 168 29.91 21.96 -23.16
CA ASP A 168 29.39 22.02 -21.79
C ASP A 168 29.51 20.66 -21.10
N ARG A 169 29.71 20.67 -19.79
CA ARG A 169 29.81 19.46 -18.95
C ARG A 169 28.73 19.49 -17.88
N LEU A 170 28.45 18.34 -17.32
CA LEU A 170 27.59 18.25 -16.13
C LEU A 170 28.45 18.18 -14.87
N GLY A 171 28.09 18.99 -13.89
CA GLY A 171 28.58 18.86 -12.52
C GLY A 171 27.48 18.24 -11.67
N ILE A 172 27.79 17.22 -10.87
CA ILE A 172 26.84 16.49 -10.04
C ILE A 172 27.37 16.47 -8.61
N ILE A 173 26.51 16.81 -7.64
CA ILE A 173 26.82 16.79 -6.20
C ILE A 173 25.76 15.94 -5.51
N PRO A 174 26.13 14.84 -4.82
CA PRO A 174 25.17 14.11 -3.97
C PRO A 174 24.69 14.99 -2.81
N CYS A 175 23.37 14.98 -2.57
CA CYS A 175 22.71 15.68 -1.47
C CYS A 175 22.17 14.68 -0.44
N THR A 176 22.98 13.68 -0.05
CA THR A 176 22.55 12.55 0.77
C THR A 176 22.30 12.99 2.22
N SER A 177 21.07 12.83 2.69
CA SER A 177 20.61 13.21 4.02
C SER A 177 21.14 12.34 5.19
N ASN A 178 21.87 11.28 4.92
CA ASN A 178 22.41 10.39 5.96
C ASN A 178 23.62 10.96 6.71
N ILE A 179 24.18 12.05 6.19
CA ILE A 179 25.43 12.63 6.70
C ILE A 179 25.13 13.94 7.46
N PHE A 180 24.11 14.67 7.07
CA PHE A 180 23.69 15.93 7.69
C PHE A 180 22.17 16.04 7.75
N GLY A 181 21.64 16.82 8.69
CA GLY A 181 20.19 17.04 8.83
C GLY A 181 19.60 17.70 7.59
N ARG A 182 18.44 17.26 7.15
CA ARG A 182 17.79 17.81 5.95
C ARG A 182 17.18 19.17 6.18
N LEU A 183 16.60 19.42 7.39
CA LEU A 183 16.15 20.74 7.82
C LEU A 183 17.26 21.41 8.64
N ILE A 184 17.82 22.49 8.11
CA ILE A 184 18.86 23.28 8.76
C ILE A 184 18.21 24.52 9.38
N ALA A 185 18.30 24.67 10.70
CA ALA A 185 17.78 25.84 11.40
C ALA A 185 18.63 27.07 11.10
N VAL A 186 17.99 28.24 10.94
CA VAL A 186 18.67 29.53 10.75
C VAL A 186 18.68 30.29 12.07
N PRO A 187 19.82 30.39 12.76
CA PRO A 187 19.92 31.14 14.02
C PRO A 187 19.56 32.62 13.83
N GLY A 188 18.97 33.23 14.87
CA GLY A 188 18.47 34.60 14.80
C GLY A 188 17.08 34.75 14.15
N MET A 189 16.68 33.79 13.32
CA MET A 189 15.36 33.75 12.67
C MET A 189 14.56 32.59 13.27
N GLN A 190 13.93 32.79 14.41
CA GLN A 190 13.17 31.74 15.12
C GLN A 190 12.14 31.07 14.23
N GLY A 191 12.09 29.72 14.24
CA GLY A 191 11.18 28.92 13.42
C GLY A 191 11.52 28.88 11.94
N THR A 192 12.67 29.41 11.52
CA THR A 192 13.10 29.45 10.12
C THR A 192 14.09 28.34 9.81
N TYR A 193 13.87 27.66 8.71
CA TYR A 193 14.68 26.53 8.26
C TYR A 193 14.99 26.63 6.77
N MET A 194 16.04 25.94 6.35
CA MET A 194 16.39 25.72 4.94
C MET A 194 16.60 24.23 4.68
N LEU A 195 16.22 23.75 3.49
CA LEU A 195 16.53 22.40 3.05
C LEU A 195 18.03 22.31 2.66
N ALA A 196 18.71 21.28 3.17
CA ALA A 196 20.14 21.07 2.91
C ALA A 196 20.46 20.97 1.41
N GLU A 197 19.60 20.29 0.63
CA GLU A 197 19.75 20.18 -0.81
C GLU A 197 19.65 21.54 -1.53
N GLU A 198 18.83 22.47 -1.04
CA GLU A 198 18.75 23.83 -1.59
C GLU A 198 19.99 24.65 -1.23
N LEU A 199 20.54 24.47 -0.04
CA LEU A 199 21.80 25.09 0.38
C LEU A 199 22.97 24.60 -0.48
N ILE A 200 23.07 23.29 -0.72
CA ILE A 200 24.09 22.71 -1.59
C ILE A 200 23.95 23.26 -3.03
N LEU A 201 22.72 23.33 -3.54
CA LEU A 201 22.48 23.89 -4.87
C LEU A 201 22.84 25.37 -4.95
N HIS A 202 22.60 26.13 -3.86
CA HIS A 202 22.99 27.53 -3.81
C HIS A 202 24.51 27.69 -3.97
N PHE A 203 25.30 26.94 -3.22
CA PHE A 203 26.77 26.98 -3.22
C PHE A 203 27.43 26.13 -4.32
N ALA A 204 26.67 25.54 -5.26
CA ALA A 204 27.26 24.85 -6.41
C ALA A 204 28.32 25.69 -7.18
N PRO A 205 28.19 27.02 -7.35
CA PRO A 205 29.26 27.84 -7.93
C PRO A 205 30.56 27.82 -7.15
N ALA A 206 30.51 27.77 -5.83
CA ALA A 206 31.72 27.67 -4.98
C ALA A 206 32.34 26.27 -5.07
N VAL A 207 31.54 25.22 -5.23
CA VAL A 207 32.01 23.84 -5.40
C VAL A 207 32.69 23.64 -6.76
N PHE A 208 32.13 24.20 -7.85
CA PHE A 208 32.67 24.08 -9.20
C PHE A 208 33.52 25.29 -9.61
N LYS A 209 34.45 25.71 -8.73
CA LYS A 209 35.39 26.82 -9.03
C LYS A 209 36.11 26.60 -10.37
N GLY A 210 36.16 27.65 -11.20
CA GLY A 210 36.79 27.58 -12.53
C GLY A 210 35.83 27.26 -13.69
N TYR A 211 34.58 26.94 -13.42
CA TYR A 211 33.53 26.78 -14.42
C TYR A 211 32.48 27.91 -14.34
N LYS A 212 31.93 28.29 -15.49
CA LYS A 212 30.77 29.18 -15.52
C LYS A 212 29.50 28.31 -15.46
N ILE A 213 28.71 28.42 -14.39
CA ILE A 213 27.44 27.74 -14.30
C ILE A 213 26.43 28.44 -15.23
N LYS A 214 25.87 27.72 -16.19
CA LYS A 214 24.83 28.20 -17.11
C LYS A 214 23.44 28.03 -16.50
N SER A 215 23.18 26.87 -15.93
CA SER A 215 21.94 26.55 -15.23
C SER A 215 22.22 25.46 -14.17
N LYS A 216 21.36 25.37 -13.16
CA LYS A 216 21.47 24.37 -12.08
C LYS A 216 20.10 23.99 -11.55
N SER A 217 19.95 22.75 -11.11
CA SER A 217 18.71 22.21 -10.53
C SER A 217 19.02 21.12 -9.51
N LEU A 218 18.09 20.84 -8.62
CA LEU A 218 18.07 19.56 -7.95
C LEU A 218 17.54 18.51 -8.92
N LEU A 219 18.03 17.29 -8.76
CA LEU A 219 17.72 16.14 -9.61
C LEU A 219 17.39 14.95 -8.73
N ARG A 220 16.39 14.18 -9.12
CA ARG A 220 16.00 12.90 -8.49
C ARG A 220 15.58 11.93 -9.57
N ILE A 221 16.01 10.67 -9.46
CA ILE A 221 15.59 9.62 -10.39
C ILE A 221 14.76 8.57 -9.67
N THR A 222 13.82 7.98 -10.40
CA THR A 222 13.10 6.77 -9.99
C THR A 222 13.52 5.65 -10.92
N ARG A 223 13.97 4.51 -10.35
CA ARG A 223 14.38 3.33 -11.11
C ARG A 223 13.31 2.26 -11.07
N ASN A 224 13.27 1.42 -12.10
CA ASN A 224 12.51 0.18 -12.07
C ASN A 224 12.95 -0.65 -10.85
N ALA A 225 11.99 -1.27 -10.17
CA ALA A 225 12.25 -2.17 -9.04
C ALA A 225 11.49 -3.50 -9.18
N ASP A 226 10.86 -3.73 -10.34
CA ASP A 226 10.12 -4.95 -10.62
C ASP A 226 11.06 -5.97 -11.28
N ILE A 227 11.48 -6.98 -10.51
CA ILE A 227 12.23 -8.13 -11.01
C ILE A 227 11.33 -9.34 -10.81
N ASP A 228 11.20 -10.15 -11.86
CA ASP A 228 10.55 -11.45 -11.78
C ASP A 228 11.51 -12.46 -11.12
N ALA A 229 11.31 -12.68 -9.82
CA ALA A 229 12.11 -13.59 -9.04
C ALA A 229 11.99 -15.04 -9.53
N ASP A 230 10.80 -15.42 -9.98
CA ASP A 230 10.52 -16.81 -10.38
C ASP A 230 11.19 -17.18 -11.70
N ALA A 231 11.40 -16.18 -12.59
CA ALA A 231 12.12 -16.37 -13.86
C ALA A 231 13.65 -16.51 -13.71
N LEU A 232 14.20 -16.13 -12.55
CA LEU A 232 15.65 -16.08 -12.30
C LEU A 232 16.12 -17.11 -11.26
N TYR A 233 15.18 -17.85 -10.64
CA TYR A 233 15.52 -18.82 -9.60
C TYR A 233 16.17 -20.07 -10.18
N ASP A 234 17.28 -20.47 -9.58
CA ASP A 234 17.99 -21.72 -9.85
C ASP A 234 17.74 -22.69 -8.69
N GLU A 235 17.21 -23.88 -8.97
CA GLU A 235 16.82 -24.89 -7.98
C GLU A 235 18.02 -25.39 -7.12
N ASP A 236 19.24 -25.21 -7.59
CA ASP A 236 20.46 -25.60 -6.86
C ASP A 236 20.92 -24.56 -5.82
N LEU A 237 20.25 -23.39 -5.74
CA LEU A 237 20.60 -22.33 -4.79
C LEU A 237 19.67 -22.33 -3.57
N ASP A 238 20.23 -22.00 -2.40
CA ASP A 238 19.40 -21.64 -1.23
C ASP A 238 18.51 -20.45 -1.59
N TYR A 239 17.20 -20.64 -1.47
CA TYR A 239 16.21 -19.62 -1.88
C TYR A 239 16.40 -18.29 -1.13
N ARG A 240 16.90 -18.33 0.10
CA ARG A 240 17.24 -17.14 0.91
C ARG A 240 18.41 -16.37 0.34
N GLU A 241 19.51 -17.06 0.01
CA GLU A 241 20.70 -16.46 -0.60
C GLU A 241 20.37 -15.87 -1.97
N PHE A 242 19.55 -16.56 -2.76
CA PHE A 242 19.01 -16.07 -4.02
C PHE A 242 18.24 -14.75 -3.83
N MET A 243 17.31 -14.68 -2.86
CA MET A 243 16.54 -13.47 -2.56
C MET A 243 17.42 -12.30 -2.09
N GLU A 244 18.47 -12.56 -1.28
CA GLU A 244 19.44 -11.53 -0.88
C GLU A 244 20.21 -10.97 -2.10
N GLY A 245 20.59 -11.84 -3.05
CA GLY A 245 21.20 -11.45 -4.31
C GLY A 245 20.30 -10.58 -5.19
N LEU A 246 19.03 -10.96 -5.29
CA LEU A 246 18.02 -10.27 -6.07
C LEU A 246 17.72 -8.86 -5.53
N ILE A 247 17.68 -8.68 -4.21
CA ILE A 247 17.53 -7.36 -3.57
C ILE A 247 18.69 -6.43 -3.97
N LYS A 248 19.93 -6.96 -4.05
CA LYS A 248 21.10 -6.20 -4.49
C LYS A 248 21.01 -5.79 -5.97
N GLN A 249 20.45 -6.65 -6.83
CA GLN A 249 20.28 -6.37 -8.26
C GLN A 249 19.24 -5.28 -8.51
N ARG A 250 18.11 -5.28 -7.78
CA ARG A 250 17.05 -4.24 -7.89
C ARG A 250 17.58 -2.81 -7.79
N LYS A 251 18.62 -2.60 -6.99
CA LYS A 251 19.22 -1.26 -6.80
C LYS A 251 19.89 -0.72 -8.08
N LYS A 252 20.09 -1.51 -9.10
CA LYS A 252 20.81 -1.16 -10.35
C LYS A 252 19.94 -1.11 -11.59
N LEU A 253 18.63 -1.28 -11.47
CA LEU A 253 17.72 -1.32 -12.62
C LEU A 253 17.59 0.03 -13.34
N ALA A 254 17.04 -0.01 -14.56
CA ALA A 254 16.93 1.13 -15.44
C ALA A 254 16.17 2.32 -14.81
N PRO A 255 16.60 3.57 -15.04
CA PRO A 255 15.80 4.75 -14.72
C PRO A 255 14.52 4.76 -15.53
N ILE A 256 13.42 5.22 -14.93
CA ILE A 256 12.10 5.35 -15.59
C ILE A 256 11.46 6.72 -15.40
N ARG A 257 12.00 7.56 -14.51
CA ARG A 257 11.55 8.93 -14.30
C ARG A 257 12.72 9.79 -13.83
N LEU A 258 12.84 10.97 -14.42
CA LEU A 258 13.75 12.03 -14.01
C LEU A 258 12.93 13.23 -13.51
N GLU A 259 13.19 13.67 -12.30
CA GLU A 259 12.58 14.84 -11.69
C GLU A 259 13.62 15.94 -11.49
N LEU A 260 13.28 17.17 -11.86
CA LEU A 260 14.08 18.37 -11.67
C LEU A 260 13.29 19.39 -10.83
N SER A 261 13.95 20.07 -9.90
CA SER A 261 13.31 21.10 -9.06
C SER A 261 13.10 22.42 -9.81
N ARG A 262 13.79 22.60 -10.91
CA ARG A 262 13.69 23.79 -11.78
C ARG A 262 14.20 23.47 -13.19
N ASP A 263 13.77 24.27 -14.15
CA ASP A 263 14.22 24.10 -15.53
C ASP A 263 15.72 24.38 -15.66
N ILE A 264 16.38 23.63 -16.52
CA ILE A 264 17.79 23.82 -16.89
C ILE A 264 17.90 23.94 -18.40
N ASP A 265 19.06 24.35 -18.92
CA ASP A 265 19.33 24.42 -20.35
C ASP A 265 18.92 23.13 -21.07
N LYS A 266 18.17 23.25 -22.18
CA LYS A 266 17.69 22.11 -22.97
C LYS A 266 18.80 21.13 -23.39
N LYS A 267 20.01 21.63 -23.65
CA LYS A 267 21.16 20.77 -23.94
C LYS A 267 21.58 19.96 -22.70
N GLY A 268 21.43 20.54 -21.52
CA GLY A 268 21.66 19.85 -20.25
C GLY A 268 20.65 18.74 -20.03
N ILE A 269 19.36 18.97 -20.32
CA ILE A 269 18.31 17.93 -20.25
C ILE A 269 18.63 16.81 -21.24
N ALA A 270 18.94 17.13 -22.49
CA ALA A 270 19.25 16.13 -23.51
C ALA A 270 20.46 15.26 -23.12
N VAL A 271 21.51 15.86 -22.56
CA VAL A 271 22.68 15.13 -22.07
C VAL A 271 22.35 14.24 -20.87
N LEU A 272 21.50 14.70 -19.94
CA LEU A 272 21.03 13.87 -18.83
C LEU A 272 20.21 12.68 -19.34
N CYS A 273 19.31 12.90 -20.28
CA CYS A 273 18.49 11.87 -20.90
C CYS A 273 19.35 10.83 -21.64
N GLU A 274 20.41 11.28 -22.37
CA GLU A 274 21.36 10.39 -23.02
C GLU A 274 22.08 9.48 -22.02
N TYR A 275 22.61 10.03 -20.91
CA TYR A 275 23.29 9.22 -19.88
C TYR A 275 22.36 8.30 -19.11
N LEU A 276 21.08 8.67 -18.96
CA LEU A 276 20.08 7.91 -18.21
C LEU A 276 19.27 6.97 -19.12
N GLU A 277 19.50 7.01 -20.44
CA GLU A 277 18.73 6.26 -21.45
C GLU A 277 17.21 6.50 -21.32
N LEU A 278 16.83 7.77 -21.14
CA LEU A 278 15.44 8.22 -20.99
C LEU A 278 15.03 9.15 -22.13
N ASP A 279 13.77 9.05 -22.54
CA ASP A 279 13.13 10.07 -23.37
C ASP A 279 12.79 11.33 -22.56
N GLU A 280 12.78 12.52 -23.20
CA GLU A 280 12.40 13.78 -22.56
C GLU A 280 10.95 13.76 -22.01
N SER A 281 10.08 12.88 -22.52
CA SER A 281 8.73 12.67 -21.99
C SER A 281 8.72 12.21 -20.53
N HIS A 282 9.78 11.50 -20.10
CA HIS A 282 10.00 11.01 -18.74
C HIS A 282 10.59 12.05 -17.78
N VAL A 283 10.85 13.29 -18.26
CA VAL A 283 11.35 14.39 -17.46
C VAL A 283 10.19 15.18 -16.87
N PHE A 284 10.25 15.40 -15.55
CA PHE A 284 9.27 16.17 -14.79
C PHE A 284 9.97 17.34 -14.11
N ILE A 285 9.45 18.55 -14.33
CA ILE A 285 9.90 19.76 -13.62
C ILE A 285 8.87 20.04 -12.54
N SER A 286 9.32 20.12 -11.29
CA SER A 286 8.48 20.34 -10.10
C SER A 286 8.89 21.60 -9.35
N SER A 287 7.96 22.49 -9.06
CA SER A 287 8.20 23.64 -8.18
C SER A 287 8.23 23.28 -6.68
N THR A 288 7.84 22.04 -6.33
CA THR A 288 7.91 21.53 -4.96
C THR A 288 9.23 20.81 -4.70
N PRO A 289 9.65 20.65 -3.43
CA PRO A 289 10.76 19.77 -3.09
C PRO A 289 10.57 18.36 -3.71
N LEU A 290 11.66 17.76 -4.19
CA LEU A 290 11.64 16.47 -4.90
C LEU A 290 11.32 15.29 -3.99
N ASP A 291 11.40 15.47 -2.68
CA ASP A 291 11.00 14.52 -1.67
C ASP A 291 10.32 15.25 -0.53
N LEU A 292 9.06 14.91 -0.25
CA LEU A 292 8.24 15.53 0.79
C LEU A 292 8.40 14.86 2.17
N SER A 293 9.28 13.90 2.34
CA SER A 293 9.46 13.22 3.64
C SER A 293 9.94 14.16 4.77
N PHE A 294 10.52 15.32 4.43
CA PHE A 294 10.92 16.32 5.43
C PHE A 294 9.72 16.89 6.22
N VAL A 295 8.48 16.76 5.73
CA VAL A 295 7.30 17.23 6.45
C VAL A 295 7.10 16.52 7.79
N PHE A 296 7.63 15.30 7.95
CA PHE A 296 7.63 14.62 9.24
C PHE A 296 8.51 15.32 10.27
N GLN A 297 9.60 15.99 9.86
CA GLN A 297 10.41 16.82 10.74
C GLN A 297 9.66 18.09 11.14
N ILE A 298 8.84 18.68 10.25
CA ILE A 298 7.92 19.78 10.59
C ILE A 298 6.93 19.33 11.65
N GLN A 299 6.34 18.15 11.49
CA GLN A 299 5.40 17.57 12.46
C GLN A 299 6.06 17.38 13.84
N ASP A 300 7.33 16.92 13.88
CA ASP A 300 8.06 16.81 15.15
C ASP A 300 8.21 18.15 15.85
N LEU A 301 8.40 19.23 15.12
CA LEU A 301 8.44 20.60 15.67
C LEU A 301 7.06 21.03 16.20
N LEU A 302 5.97 20.61 15.53
CA LEU A 302 4.60 20.96 15.86
C LEU A 302 3.90 19.95 16.80
N ARG A 303 4.58 18.91 17.28
CA ARG A 303 3.97 17.82 18.06
C ARG A 303 3.24 18.23 19.35
N LYS A 304 3.52 19.43 19.86
CA LYS A 304 2.84 19.99 21.04
C LYS A 304 1.48 20.62 20.70
N HIS A 305 1.22 20.89 19.44
CA HIS A 305 -0.01 21.47 18.91
C HIS A 305 -0.99 20.35 18.54
N THR A 306 -1.65 19.79 19.56
CA THR A 306 -2.51 18.59 19.37
C THR A 306 -3.70 18.86 18.48
N GLU A 307 -4.15 20.11 18.35
CA GLU A 307 -5.21 20.57 17.45
C GLU A 307 -4.85 20.44 15.96
N LEU A 308 -3.57 20.31 15.63
CA LEU A 308 -3.08 20.11 14.26
C LEU A 308 -3.06 18.65 13.83
N TYR A 309 -3.50 17.73 14.69
CA TYR A 309 -3.56 16.29 14.46
C TYR A 309 -4.99 15.77 14.67
N PHE A 310 -5.29 14.62 14.07
CA PHE A 310 -6.49 13.91 14.46
C PHE A 310 -6.51 13.61 15.96
N PRO A 311 -7.69 13.67 16.63
CA PRO A 311 -7.80 13.24 18.01
C PRO A 311 -7.19 11.84 18.20
N LYS A 312 -6.39 11.67 19.25
CA LYS A 312 -5.77 10.37 19.51
C LYS A 312 -6.84 9.31 19.74
N ARG A 313 -6.85 8.29 18.90
CA ARG A 313 -7.73 7.12 19.03
C ARG A 313 -6.89 5.90 19.36
N THR A 314 -7.31 5.13 20.36
CA THR A 314 -6.68 3.86 20.73
C THR A 314 -7.67 2.73 20.50
N PRO A 315 -7.21 1.59 19.92
CA PRO A 315 -8.08 0.43 19.76
C PRO A 315 -8.70 0.02 21.10
N GLN A 316 -10.02 -0.15 21.12
CA GLN A 316 -10.78 -0.46 22.30
C GLN A 316 -10.81 -1.97 22.56
N ARG A 317 -11.14 -2.33 23.77
CA ARG A 317 -11.42 -3.71 24.12
C ARG A 317 -12.70 -4.17 23.41
N SER A 318 -12.70 -5.38 22.88
CA SER A 318 -13.91 -5.97 22.32
C SER A 318 -14.78 -6.58 23.42
N ASP A 319 -16.07 -6.27 23.40
CA ASP A 319 -17.07 -6.82 24.32
C ASP A 319 -17.32 -8.32 24.12
N GLN A 320 -16.89 -8.85 22.98
CA GLN A 320 -17.02 -10.28 22.69
C GLN A 320 -16.16 -11.15 23.61
N PHE A 321 -15.21 -10.56 24.33
CA PHE A 321 -14.29 -11.29 25.21
C PHE A 321 -14.44 -10.88 26.68
N GLN A 322 -14.54 -11.89 27.55
CA GLN A 322 -14.60 -11.72 29.01
C GLN A 322 -13.17 -11.85 29.59
N ASP A 323 -12.81 -10.94 30.50
CA ASP A 323 -11.52 -10.98 31.17
C ASP A 323 -11.41 -12.22 32.12
N GLY A 324 -10.19 -12.76 32.21
CA GLY A 324 -9.87 -13.86 33.09
C GLY A 324 -10.43 -15.22 32.66
N LYS A 325 -11.10 -15.29 31.49
CA LYS A 325 -11.50 -16.55 30.87
C LYS A 325 -10.56 -16.92 29.74
N SER A 326 -10.34 -18.23 29.54
CA SER A 326 -9.61 -18.75 28.38
C SER A 326 -10.17 -18.21 27.07
N ILE A 327 -9.31 -17.69 26.21
CA ILE A 327 -9.70 -17.23 24.87
C ILE A 327 -10.16 -18.41 24.01
N ILE A 328 -9.48 -19.55 24.12
CA ILE A 328 -9.82 -20.78 23.40
C ILE A 328 -11.24 -21.21 23.77
N GLU A 329 -11.57 -21.27 25.07
CA GLU A 329 -12.90 -21.68 25.49
C GLU A 329 -14.00 -20.71 25.02
N GLN A 330 -13.73 -19.41 25.04
CA GLN A 330 -14.69 -18.41 24.53
C GLN A 330 -14.94 -18.54 23.03
N ILE A 331 -13.92 -18.95 22.23
CA ILE A 331 -14.08 -19.22 20.80
C ILE A 331 -14.83 -20.53 20.56
N ARG A 332 -14.66 -21.52 21.45
CA ARG A 332 -15.43 -22.78 21.40
C ARG A 332 -16.92 -22.57 21.68
N GLU A 333 -17.26 -21.62 22.55
CA GLU A 333 -18.63 -21.27 22.88
C GLU A 333 -19.35 -20.54 21.72
N GLU A 334 -18.66 -19.60 21.05
CA GLU A 334 -19.19 -18.82 19.92
C GLU A 334 -18.09 -18.20 19.07
N ASP A 335 -18.35 -18.02 17.79
CA ASP A 335 -17.45 -17.33 16.88
C ASP A 335 -17.20 -15.87 17.30
N LYS A 336 -15.97 -15.37 17.10
CA LYS A 336 -15.55 -14.01 17.42
C LYS A 336 -15.07 -13.27 16.17
N LEU A 337 -15.46 -12.01 16.02
CA LEU A 337 -15.04 -11.17 14.90
C LEU A 337 -14.53 -9.82 15.41
N LEU A 338 -13.22 -9.63 15.38
CA LEU A 338 -12.59 -8.34 15.68
C LEU A 338 -12.55 -7.45 14.44
N SER A 339 -12.77 -6.15 14.65
CA SER A 339 -12.66 -5.12 13.61
C SER A 339 -11.58 -4.10 13.97
N TYR A 340 -10.42 -4.18 13.29
CA TYR A 340 -9.33 -3.21 13.44
C TYR A 340 -9.59 -1.95 12.61
N PRO A 341 -9.09 -0.79 13.04
CA PRO A 341 -8.32 -0.47 14.24
C PRO A 341 -9.21 -0.13 15.44
N TYR A 342 -10.53 -0.30 15.33
CA TYR A 342 -11.53 0.08 16.34
C TYR A 342 -11.38 -0.79 17.59
N GLU A 343 -11.33 -2.11 17.38
CA GLU A 343 -11.06 -3.11 18.42
C GLU A 343 -9.58 -3.51 18.43
N SER A 344 -9.08 -3.92 19.60
CA SER A 344 -7.68 -4.28 19.81
C SER A 344 -7.35 -5.67 19.27
N ILE A 345 -6.14 -5.82 18.70
CA ILE A 345 -5.57 -7.12 18.31
C ILE A 345 -5.22 -8.01 19.52
N ARG A 346 -5.25 -7.49 20.75
CA ARG A 346 -4.83 -8.21 21.95
C ARG A 346 -5.49 -9.58 22.14
N PRO A 347 -6.80 -9.77 21.92
CA PRO A 347 -7.40 -11.10 22.07
C PRO A 347 -6.75 -12.15 21.16
N PHE A 348 -6.39 -11.79 19.94
CA PHE A 348 -5.67 -12.70 19.05
C PHE A 348 -4.24 -13.00 19.54
N LEU A 349 -3.53 -12.01 20.04
CA LEU A 349 -2.20 -12.23 20.64
C LEU A 349 -2.28 -13.13 21.88
N HIS A 350 -3.29 -12.94 22.74
CA HIS A 350 -3.53 -13.81 23.90
C HIS A 350 -3.91 -15.23 23.47
N LEU A 351 -4.69 -15.40 22.39
CA LEU A 351 -4.98 -16.72 21.82
C LEU A 351 -3.68 -17.47 21.47
N LEU A 352 -2.70 -16.80 20.86
CA LEU A 352 -1.43 -17.43 20.51
C LEU A 352 -0.59 -17.78 21.74
N THR A 353 -0.52 -16.89 22.74
CA THR A 353 0.20 -17.14 24.00
C THR A 353 -0.46 -18.28 24.76
N GLU A 354 -1.79 -18.27 24.89
CA GLU A 354 -2.53 -19.36 25.53
C GLU A 354 -2.30 -20.69 24.81
N ALA A 355 -2.33 -20.69 23.46
CA ALA A 355 -2.07 -21.90 22.67
C ALA A 355 -0.63 -22.40 22.81
N ALA A 356 0.35 -21.51 23.03
CA ALA A 356 1.74 -21.92 23.30
C ALA A 356 1.90 -22.62 24.64
N GLU A 357 1.11 -22.25 25.65
CA GLU A 357 1.16 -22.80 27.02
C GLU A 357 0.22 -23.98 27.22
N ASP A 358 -0.92 -24.06 26.51
CA ASP A 358 -1.95 -25.10 26.73
C ASP A 358 -1.41 -26.51 26.39
N PRO A 359 -1.39 -27.45 27.36
CA PRO A 359 -0.88 -28.80 27.14
C PRO A 359 -1.70 -29.63 26.13
N ASP A 360 -2.97 -29.29 25.91
CA ASP A 360 -3.83 -29.94 24.91
C ASP A 360 -3.55 -29.51 23.49
N VAL A 361 -2.87 -28.36 23.28
CA VAL A 361 -2.48 -27.90 21.96
C VAL A 361 -1.33 -28.74 21.42
N ILE A 362 -1.53 -29.32 20.24
CA ILE A 362 -0.55 -30.19 19.56
C ILE A 362 0.25 -29.39 18.54
N SER A 363 -0.43 -28.54 17.76
CA SER A 363 0.23 -27.79 16.68
C SER A 363 -0.35 -26.41 16.49
N ILE A 364 0.52 -25.48 16.03
CA ILE A 364 0.14 -24.15 15.54
C ILE A 364 0.69 -23.99 14.13
N LYS A 365 -0.17 -23.71 13.16
CA LYS A 365 0.22 -23.51 11.75
C LYS A 365 -0.22 -22.12 11.31
N MET A 366 0.69 -21.37 10.66
CA MET A 366 0.44 -19.96 10.36
C MET A 366 1.08 -19.51 9.06
N THR A 367 0.40 -18.62 8.32
CA THR A 367 0.96 -17.94 7.13
C THR A 367 1.37 -16.52 7.48
N LEU A 368 2.62 -16.13 7.17
CA LEU A 368 3.16 -14.79 7.42
C LEU A 368 3.56 -14.14 6.10
N TYR A 369 3.09 -12.89 5.89
CA TYR A 369 3.40 -12.10 4.69
C TYR A 369 4.19 -10.84 5.03
N ARG A 370 3.69 -9.98 5.92
CA ARG A 370 4.37 -8.78 6.44
C ARG A 370 4.30 -8.80 7.96
N VAL A 371 5.45 -8.87 8.58
CA VAL A 371 5.59 -9.01 10.03
C VAL A 371 6.21 -7.75 10.62
N ALA A 372 5.82 -7.35 11.81
CA ALA A 372 6.43 -6.22 12.50
C ALA A 372 7.91 -6.51 12.83
N LYS A 373 8.75 -5.47 12.92
CA LYS A 373 10.16 -5.62 13.32
C LYS A 373 10.34 -6.19 14.74
N GLN A 374 9.36 -5.95 15.60
CA GLN A 374 9.23 -6.56 16.93
C GLN A 374 7.82 -7.14 16.95
N SER A 375 7.70 -8.43 16.73
CA SER A 375 6.43 -9.12 16.54
C SER A 375 6.13 -10.07 17.67
N LYS A 376 5.08 -9.76 18.45
CA LYS A 376 4.54 -10.66 19.48
C LYS A 376 3.96 -11.93 18.89
N VAL A 377 3.53 -11.90 17.65
CA VAL A 377 3.07 -13.10 16.92
C VAL A 377 4.22 -14.08 16.77
N VAL A 378 5.38 -13.61 16.31
CA VAL A 378 6.56 -14.48 16.13
C VAL A 378 7.11 -14.93 17.48
N GLU A 379 7.15 -14.06 18.50
CA GLU A 379 7.53 -14.42 19.86
C GLU A 379 6.68 -15.58 20.40
N ALA A 380 5.35 -15.52 20.24
CA ALA A 380 4.45 -16.60 20.68
C ALA A 380 4.63 -17.91 19.89
N LEU A 381 4.98 -17.84 18.58
CA LEU A 381 5.28 -19.04 17.78
C LEU A 381 6.59 -19.70 18.23
N ILE A 382 7.61 -18.91 18.56
CA ILE A 382 8.88 -19.38 19.13
C ILE A 382 8.61 -20.06 20.47
N GLU A 383 7.88 -19.41 21.37
CA GLU A 383 7.50 -19.97 22.68
C GLU A 383 6.74 -21.30 22.55
N ALA A 384 5.81 -21.39 21.60
CA ALA A 384 5.09 -22.62 21.32
C ALA A 384 6.04 -23.76 20.88
N ALA A 385 7.01 -23.48 20.02
CA ALA A 385 8.01 -24.47 19.58
C ALA A 385 8.91 -24.90 20.75
N GLU A 386 9.38 -23.97 21.57
CA GLU A 386 10.18 -24.26 22.79
C GLU A 386 9.39 -25.08 23.81
N ASN A 387 8.06 -24.90 23.89
CA ASN A 387 7.15 -25.71 24.71
C ASN A 387 6.80 -27.07 24.07
N GLY A 388 7.46 -27.45 22.97
CA GLY A 388 7.33 -28.75 22.31
C GLY A 388 6.12 -28.91 21.39
N LYS A 389 5.46 -27.84 20.99
CA LYS A 389 4.39 -27.88 20.00
C LYS A 389 4.97 -28.04 18.57
N GLU A 390 4.22 -28.72 17.69
CA GLU A 390 4.53 -28.68 16.25
C GLU A 390 4.17 -27.29 15.72
N VAL A 391 5.16 -26.49 15.32
CA VAL A 391 4.93 -25.16 14.78
C VAL A 391 5.35 -25.12 13.32
N VAL A 392 4.40 -24.87 12.41
CA VAL A 392 4.63 -24.77 10.96
C VAL A 392 4.32 -23.35 10.52
N VAL A 393 5.31 -22.66 10.00
CA VAL A 393 5.17 -21.26 9.58
C VAL A 393 5.55 -21.09 8.12
N LEU A 394 4.60 -20.68 7.30
CA LEU A 394 4.92 -20.23 5.96
C LEU A 394 5.30 -18.76 5.98
N VAL A 395 6.52 -18.43 5.58
CA VAL A 395 7.04 -17.05 5.47
C VAL A 395 7.19 -16.69 3.99
N GLU A 396 6.39 -15.76 3.49
CA GLU A 396 6.49 -15.28 2.11
C GLU A 396 7.67 -14.32 1.96
N LEU A 397 8.81 -14.81 1.45
CA LEU A 397 10.02 -14.00 1.27
C LEU A 397 9.90 -12.97 0.14
N ARG A 398 8.94 -13.12 -0.79
CA ARG A 398 8.69 -12.21 -1.92
C ARG A 398 7.73 -11.07 -1.56
N ALA A 399 7.54 -10.77 -0.25
CA ALA A 399 6.80 -9.60 0.21
C ALA A 399 7.61 -8.34 -0.10
N ARG A 400 7.27 -7.62 -1.17
CA ARG A 400 8.04 -6.46 -1.67
C ARG A 400 8.33 -5.44 -0.56
N PHE A 401 9.61 -5.04 -0.46
CA PHE A 401 10.16 -4.09 0.50
C PHE A 401 10.19 -4.57 1.96
N ASP A 402 9.72 -5.80 2.25
CA ASP A 402 9.82 -6.45 3.55
C ASP A 402 10.72 -7.70 3.53
N GLU A 403 11.38 -7.96 2.41
CA GLU A 403 12.16 -9.17 2.19
C GLU A 403 13.26 -9.37 3.24
N GLU A 404 14.05 -8.33 3.54
CA GLU A 404 15.13 -8.38 4.55
C GLU A 404 14.59 -8.70 5.95
N ASN A 405 13.44 -8.11 6.31
CA ASN A 405 12.79 -8.36 7.60
C ASN A 405 12.28 -9.81 7.70
N ASN A 406 11.64 -10.31 6.62
CA ASN A 406 11.10 -11.67 6.59
C ASN A 406 12.22 -12.73 6.60
N ILE A 407 13.34 -12.48 5.92
CA ILE A 407 14.54 -13.32 6.00
C ILE A 407 15.08 -13.39 7.44
N GLY A 408 15.13 -12.26 8.14
CA GLY A 408 15.56 -12.21 9.55
C GLY A 408 14.67 -13.06 10.47
N TRP A 409 13.34 -12.91 10.35
CA TRP A 409 12.40 -13.67 11.14
C TRP A 409 12.40 -15.16 10.81
N SER A 410 12.57 -15.55 9.55
CA SER A 410 12.63 -16.97 9.17
C SER A 410 13.78 -17.72 9.86
N ARG A 411 14.95 -17.08 10.01
CA ARG A 411 16.08 -17.65 10.74
C ARG A 411 15.77 -17.87 12.21
N LEU A 412 15.18 -16.87 12.86
CA LEU A 412 14.83 -16.97 14.28
C LEU A 412 13.79 -18.09 14.56
N LEU A 413 12.82 -18.26 13.67
CA LEU A 413 11.83 -19.34 13.77
C LEU A 413 12.49 -20.71 13.60
N GLU A 414 13.39 -20.89 12.62
CA GLU A 414 14.14 -22.15 12.43
C GLU A 414 15.03 -22.47 13.64
N ASP A 415 15.77 -21.48 14.16
CA ASP A 415 16.63 -21.63 15.33
C ASP A 415 15.85 -22.09 16.58
N ALA A 416 14.56 -21.69 16.69
CA ALA A 416 13.65 -22.14 17.75
C ALA A 416 13.01 -23.52 17.50
N GLY A 417 13.27 -24.15 16.35
CA GLY A 417 12.74 -25.46 16.00
C GLY A 417 11.41 -25.45 15.24
N CYS A 418 10.95 -24.29 14.76
CA CYS A 418 9.79 -24.23 13.89
C CYS A 418 10.10 -24.81 12.50
N GLN A 419 9.14 -25.49 11.90
CA GLN A 419 9.20 -25.84 10.47
C GLN A 419 8.83 -24.60 9.64
N VAL A 420 9.80 -24.06 8.90
CA VAL A 420 9.59 -22.88 8.04
C VAL A 420 9.44 -23.30 6.59
N ILE A 421 8.40 -22.77 5.90
CA ILE A 421 8.14 -22.94 4.48
C ILE A 421 8.35 -21.58 3.80
N TYR A 422 9.19 -21.50 2.77
CA TYR A 422 9.60 -20.26 2.09
C TYR A 422 8.75 -19.91 0.87
N GLY A 423 7.43 -20.00 1.02
CA GLY A 423 6.52 -19.73 -0.09
C GLY A 423 6.20 -20.97 -0.92
N LEU A 424 5.71 -20.75 -2.13
CA LEU A 424 5.25 -21.79 -3.06
C LEU A 424 5.69 -21.43 -4.48
N ASP A 425 6.19 -22.40 -5.24
CA ASP A 425 6.62 -22.19 -6.62
C ASP A 425 5.44 -21.74 -7.51
N GLY A 426 5.68 -20.69 -8.30
CA GLY A 426 4.68 -20.11 -9.19
C GLY A 426 3.54 -19.32 -8.50
N TYR A 427 3.41 -19.39 -7.18
CA TYR A 427 2.35 -18.71 -6.43
C TYR A 427 2.91 -17.93 -5.24
N LYS A 428 2.38 -16.73 -4.99
CA LYS A 428 2.64 -16.00 -3.74
C LYS A 428 1.59 -16.34 -2.70
N VAL A 429 2.00 -16.64 -1.48
CA VAL A 429 1.06 -16.90 -0.39
C VAL A 429 0.71 -15.58 0.29
N HIS A 430 -0.56 -15.19 0.17
CA HIS A 430 -1.05 -13.93 0.73
C HIS A 430 -2.23 -14.11 1.69
N SER A 431 -2.66 -15.34 1.94
CA SER A 431 -3.66 -15.66 2.96
C SER A 431 -3.19 -15.24 4.36
N LYS A 432 -4.13 -14.96 5.25
CA LYS A 432 -3.91 -14.70 6.66
C LYS A 432 -4.69 -15.75 7.41
N LEU A 433 -4.01 -16.87 7.66
CA LEU A 433 -4.58 -18.08 8.22
C LEU A 433 -3.70 -18.56 9.38
N CYS A 434 -4.34 -18.79 10.51
CA CYS A 434 -3.75 -19.43 11.69
C CYS A 434 -4.65 -20.59 12.09
N LEU A 435 -4.07 -21.78 12.25
CA LEU A 435 -4.74 -22.99 12.68
C LEU A 435 -4.07 -23.54 13.93
N ILE A 436 -4.82 -23.61 15.03
CA ILE A 436 -4.43 -24.26 16.27
C ILE A 436 -5.16 -25.59 16.34
N THR A 437 -4.42 -26.70 16.49
CA THR A 437 -4.98 -28.04 16.63
C THR A 437 -4.80 -28.50 18.07
N ARG A 438 -5.88 -28.91 18.70
CA ARG A 438 -5.93 -29.43 20.06
C ARG A 438 -6.39 -30.88 20.09
N LYS A 439 -6.05 -31.60 21.17
CA LYS A 439 -6.56 -32.94 21.45
C LYS A 439 -7.18 -32.95 22.84
N ASN A 440 -8.49 -32.95 22.90
CA ASN A 440 -9.24 -32.99 24.18
C ASN A 440 -10.01 -34.33 24.26
N GLY A 441 -9.75 -35.12 25.31
CA GLY A 441 -10.45 -36.38 25.56
C GLY A 441 -10.39 -37.41 24.43
N GLY A 442 -9.34 -37.30 23.54
CA GLY A 442 -9.18 -38.17 22.37
C GLY A 442 -9.79 -37.64 21.09
N GLN A 443 -10.53 -36.54 21.14
CA GLN A 443 -11.06 -35.82 19.95
C GLN A 443 -10.12 -34.71 19.52
N VAL A 444 -10.02 -34.52 18.21
CA VAL A 444 -9.28 -33.39 17.59
C VAL A 444 -10.22 -32.20 17.46
N GLU A 445 -9.78 -31.08 17.99
CA GLU A 445 -10.46 -29.79 17.91
C GLU A 445 -9.59 -28.79 17.13
N TYR A 446 -10.25 -27.89 16.43
CA TYR A 446 -9.61 -26.84 15.66
C TYR A 446 -10.05 -25.47 16.18
N ILE A 447 -9.09 -24.56 16.37
CA ILE A 447 -9.34 -23.13 16.49
C ILE A 447 -8.70 -22.48 15.28
N THR A 448 -9.52 -21.89 14.43
CA THR A 448 -9.08 -21.28 13.17
C THR A 448 -9.27 -19.78 13.24
N GLN A 449 -8.20 -19.03 12.99
CA GLN A 449 -8.31 -17.59 12.79
C GLN A 449 -8.03 -17.26 11.33
N ILE A 450 -8.93 -16.48 10.73
CA ILE A 450 -8.82 -15.98 9.36
C ILE A 450 -8.90 -14.46 9.38
N GLY A 451 -7.90 -13.79 8.77
CA GLY A 451 -7.83 -12.34 8.70
C GLY A 451 -7.93 -11.77 7.29
N THR A 452 -8.45 -10.56 7.17
CA THR A 452 -8.34 -9.78 5.93
C THR A 452 -6.99 -9.08 5.82
N GLY A 453 -6.34 -8.77 6.94
CA GLY A 453 -5.08 -8.04 7.05
C GLY A 453 -3.93 -8.85 7.63
N ASN A 454 -2.71 -8.34 7.45
CA ASN A 454 -1.49 -8.98 7.91
C ASN A 454 -1.39 -9.05 9.44
N TYR A 455 -0.63 -10.02 9.93
CA TYR A 455 -0.28 -10.17 11.35
C TYR A 455 0.82 -9.15 11.73
N ASN A 456 0.39 -7.90 11.91
CA ASN A 456 1.30 -6.79 12.19
C ASN A 456 0.63 -5.79 13.15
N GLU A 457 1.17 -5.68 14.35
CA GLU A 457 0.62 -4.89 15.46
C GLU A 457 0.60 -3.38 15.18
N LYS A 458 1.46 -2.89 14.27
CA LYS A 458 1.44 -1.48 13.85
C LYS A 458 0.32 -1.22 12.84
N THR A 459 0.22 -2.08 11.81
CA THR A 459 -0.80 -1.88 10.77
C THR A 459 -2.21 -2.12 11.29
N SER A 460 -2.40 -2.98 12.32
CA SER A 460 -3.69 -3.18 12.99
C SER A 460 -4.23 -1.91 13.68
N ARG A 461 -3.41 -0.87 13.86
CA ARG A 461 -3.82 0.44 14.40
C ARG A 461 -4.09 1.49 13.32
N LEU A 462 -3.78 1.20 12.06
CA LEU A 462 -3.80 2.14 10.96
C LEU A 462 -4.68 1.68 9.80
N TYR A 463 -4.95 0.37 9.70
CA TYR A 463 -5.71 -0.25 8.61
C TYR A 463 -7.02 -0.81 9.15
N THR A 464 -8.09 -0.63 8.38
CA THR A 464 -9.33 -1.33 8.68
C THR A 464 -9.21 -2.77 8.22
N ASP A 465 -9.30 -3.72 9.14
CA ASP A 465 -9.25 -5.15 8.87
C ASP A 465 -10.20 -5.92 9.78
N LEU A 466 -10.52 -7.14 9.36
CA LEU A 466 -11.38 -8.07 10.09
C LEU A 466 -10.58 -9.32 10.46
N SER A 467 -10.88 -9.88 11.63
CA SER A 467 -10.26 -11.09 12.15
C SER A 467 -11.33 -11.99 12.76
N LEU A 468 -11.68 -13.06 12.03
CA LEU A 468 -12.61 -14.10 12.46
C LEU A 468 -11.84 -15.18 13.23
N MET A 469 -12.34 -15.56 14.38
CA MET A 469 -11.87 -16.71 15.17
C MET A 469 -13.04 -17.65 15.39
N THR A 470 -12.89 -18.91 14.98
CA THR A 470 -13.95 -19.93 14.99
C THR A 470 -13.43 -21.28 15.41
N ALA A 471 -14.28 -22.06 16.08
CA ALA A 471 -14.06 -23.47 16.39
C ALA A 471 -14.84 -24.41 15.44
N ASN A 472 -15.36 -23.87 14.32
CA ASN A 472 -16.09 -24.67 13.34
C ASN A 472 -15.18 -25.75 12.73
N VAL A 473 -15.62 -27.00 12.84
CA VAL A 473 -14.83 -28.18 12.48
C VAL A 473 -14.55 -28.23 10.98
N GLU A 474 -15.54 -27.93 10.13
CA GLU A 474 -15.42 -27.95 8.68
C GLU A 474 -14.41 -26.90 8.19
N ILE A 475 -14.47 -25.69 8.76
CA ILE A 475 -13.49 -24.63 8.47
C ILE A 475 -12.09 -25.07 8.92
N GLY A 476 -11.99 -25.69 10.11
CA GLY A 476 -10.72 -26.19 10.65
C GLY A 476 -10.10 -27.29 9.79
N LEU A 477 -10.91 -28.25 9.31
CA LEU A 477 -10.48 -29.30 8.40
C LEU A 477 -9.97 -28.74 7.06
N GLU A 478 -10.68 -27.78 6.48
CA GLU A 478 -10.25 -27.16 5.23
C GLU A 478 -9.01 -26.28 5.41
N ALA A 479 -8.88 -25.59 6.55
CA ALA A 479 -7.65 -24.90 6.92
C ALA A 479 -6.46 -25.87 7.06
N SER A 480 -6.68 -27.05 7.67
CA SER A 480 -5.68 -28.11 7.73
C SER A 480 -5.27 -28.58 6.33
N ASN A 481 -6.23 -28.76 5.41
CA ASN A 481 -5.96 -29.14 4.03
C ASN A 481 -5.13 -28.07 3.29
N VAL A 482 -5.37 -26.78 3.56
CA VAL A 482 -4.55 -25.67 3.02
C VAL A 482 -3.09 -25.83 3.48
N PHE A 483 -2.83 -26.03 4.78
CA PHE A 483 -1.46 -26.19 5.29
C PHE A 483 -0.81 -27.49 4.78
N GLN A 484 -1.55 -28.58 4.66
CA GLN A 484 -1.03 -29.82 4.07
C GLN A 484 -0.61 -29.65 2.62
N ALA A 485 -1.41 -28.97 1.81
CA ALA A 485 -1.07 -28.64 0.41
C ALA A 485 0.20 -27.77 0.37
N LEU A 486 0.24 -26.67 1.14
CA LEU A 486 1.40 -25.78 1.21
C LEU A 486 2.69 -26.51 1.62
N SER A 487 2.60 -27.44 2.58
CA SER A 487 3.76 -28.24 3.04
C SER A 487 4.27 -29.22 1.96
N LYS A 488 3.45 -29.56 0.99
CA LYS A 488 3.84 -30.40 -0.16
C LYS A 488 4.24 -29.59 -1.40
N GLY A 489 4.22 -28.27 -1.34
CA GLY A 489 4.43 -27.43 -2.51
C GLY A 489 3.24 -27.39 -3.47
N GLU A 490 2.03 -27.66 -3.00
CA GLU A 490 0.81 -27.80 -3.79
C GLU A 490 -0.22 -26.71 -3.44
N VAL A 491 -1.23 -26.57 -4.28
CA VAL A 491 -2.41 -25.72 -4.03
C VAL A 491 -3.65 -26.58 -3.80
N VAL A 492 -4.63 -26.06 -3.05
CA VAL A 492 -5.90 -26.73 -2.82
C VAL A 492 -6.73 -26.75 -4.08
N GLU A 493 -7.12 -27.93 -4.55
CA GLU A 493 -7.93 -28.13 -5.76
C GLU A 493 -9.44 -27.99 -5.47
N HIS A 494 -9.89 -28.40 -4.27
CA HIS A 494 -11.30 -28.38 -3.88
C HIS A 494 -11.47 -27.94 -2.44
N SER A 495 -12.47 -27.11 -2.19
CA SER A 495 -12.92 -26.72 -0.84
C SER A 495 -14.42 -26.43 -0.90
N GLU A 496 -15.16 -26.73 0.16
CA GLU A 496 -16.63 -26.53 0.21
C GLU A 496 -17.01 -25.26 0.95
N HIS A 497 -16.37 -25.00 2.08
CA HIS A 497 -16.65 -23.87 2.97
C HIS A 497 -15.74 -22.67 2.67
N LEU A 498 -14.43 -22.86 2.69
CA LEU A 498 -13.49 -21.82 2.34
C LEU A 498 -13.46 -21.55 0.84
N LEU A 499 -13.28 -20.29 0.44
CA LEU A 499 -12.96 -19.95 -0.94
C LEU A 499 -11.43 -19.81 -1.03
N VAL A 500 -10.76 -20.82 -1.58
CA VAL A 500 -9.30 -20.88 -1.65
C VAL A 500 -8.82 -20.59 -3.07
N ALA A 501 -8.08 -19.50 -3.26
CA ALA A 501 -7.38 -19.25 -4.52
C ALA A 501 -6.08 -20.09 -4.56
N PRO A 502 -5.59 -20.47 -5.76
CA PRO A 502 -6.03 -20.03 -7.09
C PRO A 502 -7.17 -20.83 -7.73
N LYS A 503 -7.60 -21.95 -7.16
CA LYS A 503 -8.49 -22.91 -7.84
C LYS A 503 -9.98 -22.73 -7.50
N CYS A 504 -10.31 -22.42 -6.26
CA CYS A 504 -11.71 -22.44 -5.79
C CYS A 504 -12.34 -21.04 -5.69
N LEU A 505 -11.58 -19.99 -5.37
CA LEU A 505 -12.14 -18.67 -5.03
C LEU A 505 -12.89 -18.05 -6.21
N GLN A 506 -12.23 -17.85 -7.36
CA GLN A 506 -12.85 -17.20 -8.53
C GLN A 506 -14.09 -17.97 -9.00
N ASN A 507 -13.98 -19.30 -9.14
CA ASN A 507 -15.05 -20.14 -9.64
C ASN A 507 -16.30 -20.07 -8.75
N LYS A 508 -16.11 -20.08 -7.42
CA LYS A 508 -17.22 -19.99 -6.47
C LYS A 508 -17.87 -18.61 -6.45
N VAL A 509 -17.06 -17.53 -6.55
CA VAL A 509 -17.61 -16.17 -6.70
C VAL A 509 -18.46 -16.06 -7.96
N LEU A 510 -17.97 -16.58 -9.09
CA LEU A 510 -18.72 -16.60 -10.35
C LEU A 510 -20.01 -17.43 -10.24
N ALA A 511 -19.97 -18.57 -9.54
CA ALA A 511 -21.15 -19.44 -9.33
C ALA A 511 -22.20 -18.74 -8.44
N MET A 512 -21.80 -18.08 -7.35
CA MET A 512 -22.72 -17.33 -6.49
C MET A 512 -23.36 -16.13 -7.20
N LEU A 513 -22.61 -15.45 -8.09
CA LEU A 513 -23.20 -14.41 -8.95
C LEU A 513 -24.18 -15.01 -9.97
N GLU A 514 -23.91 -16.19 -10.52
CA GLU A 514 -24.84 -16.92 -11.41
C GLU A 514 -26.14 -17.31 -10.69
N GLU A 515 -26.04 -17.73 -9.40
CA GLU A 515 -27.23 -17.98 -8.57
C GLU A 515 -28.10 -16.72 -8.47
N GLU A 516 -27.51 -15.55 -8.21
CA GLU A 516 -28.23 -14.27 -8.12
C GLU A 516 -28.80 -13.84 -9.48
N ILE A 517 -28.08 -14.06 -10.58
CA ILE A 517 -28.59 -13.85 -11.95
C ILE A 517 -29.85 -14.69 -12.18
N ALA A 518 -29.85 -15.98 -11.79
CA ALA A 518 -30.98 -16.85 -11.92
C ALA A 518 -32.20 -16.36 -11.11
N HIS A 519 -31.98 -15.90 -9.87
CA HIS A 519 -33.03 -15.29 -9.03
C HIS A 519 -33.61 -14.04 -9.69
N ALA A 520 -32.79 -13.13 -10.17
CA ALA A 520 -33.23 -11.90 -10.83
C ALA A 520 -34.07 -12.21 -12.09
N ARG A 521 -33.61 -13.18 -12.92
CA ARG A 521 -34.36 -13.63 -14.12
C ARG A 521 -35.69 -14.27 -13.80
N ASN A 522 -35.85 -14.84 -12.61
CA ASN A 522 -37.13 -15.41 -12.11
C ASN A 522 -38.01 -14.32 -11.49
N GLY A 523 -37.61 -13.05 -11.48
CA GLY A 523 -38.37 -11.94 -10.89
C GLY A 523 -38.26 -11.87 -9.37
N GLU A 524 -37.28 -12.53 -8.77
CA GLU A 524 -36.97 -12.47 -7.35
C GLU A 524 -35.97 -11.34 -7.08
N GLU A 525 -36.00 -10.80 -5.86
CA GLU A 525 -34.98 -9.86 -5.43
C GLU A 525 -33.61 -10.53 -5.39
N ALA A 526 -32.64 -9.94 -6.08
CA ALA A 526 -31.27 -10.41 -6.16
C ALA A 526 -30.28 -9.31 -5.79
N TYR A 527 -29.23 -9.68 -5.05
CA TYR A 527 -28.29 -8.72 -4.50
C TYR A 527 -26.88 -9.28 -4.39
N ALA A 528 -25.88 -8.42 -4.64
CA ALA A 528 -24.50 -8.67 -4.30
C ALA A 528 -23.83 -7.42 -3.73
N GLY A 529 -23.07 -7.58 -2.65
CA GLY A 529 -22.33 -6.50 -1.98
C GLY A 529 -20.85 -6.82 -1.86
N PHE A 530 -19.95 -5.86 -2.19
CA PHE A 530 -18.52 -6.11 -2.11
C PHE A 530 -17.77 -4.92 -1.52
N LYS A 531 -16.99 -5.16 -0.48
CA LYS A 531 -15.94 -4.26 -0.04
C LYS A 531 -14.60 -4.81 -0.51
N LEU A 532 -13.83 -4.02 -1.27
CA LEU A 532 -12.58 -4.42 -1.90
C LEU A 532 -11.56 -3.28 -1.85
N ASN A 533 -10.27 -3.63 -1.93
CA ASN A 533 -9.25 -2.61 -2.24
C ASN A 533 -9.15 -2.37 -3.73
N SER A 534 -9.33 -3.40 -4.56
CA SER A 534 -9.21 -3.29 -6.02
C SER A 534 -10.13 -4.26 -6.75
N LEU A 535 -10.63 -3.80 -7.90
CA LEU A 535 -11.44 -4.58 -8.84
C LEU A 535 -10.80 -4.50 -10.24
N THR A 536 -10.11 -5.57 -10.67
CA THR A 536 -9.42 -5.63 -11.96
C THR A 536 -9.53 -6.97 -12.69
N ASP A 537 -10.11 -7.99 -12.05
CA ASP A 537 -10.30 -9.30 -12.66
C ASP A 537 -11.39 -9.24 -13.73
N LYS A 538 -10.98 -9.44 -15.01
CA LYS A 538 -11.91 -9.28 -16.12
C LYS A 538 -13.07 -10.25 -16.07
N LYS A 539 -12.84 -11.52 -15.68
CA LYS A 539 -13.91 -12.52 -15.62
C LYS A 539 -14.98 -12.15 -14.59
N ILE A 540 -14.53 -11.67 -13.41
CA ILE A 540 -15.47 -11.21 -12.38
C ILE A 540 -16.17 -9.93 -12.82
N ILE A 541 -15.46 -8.97 -13.43
CA ILE A 541 -16.06 -7.74 -13.96
C ILE A 541 -17.14 -8.08 -15.02
N ASP A 542 -16.84 -8.96 -15.96
CA ASP A 542 -17.79 -9.38 -17.00
C ASP A 542 -19.03 -10.04 -16.37
N LYS A 543 -18.86 -10.85 -15.31
CA LYS A 543 -19.98 -11.47 -14.59
C LYS A 543 -20.80 -10.45 -13.79
N LEU A 544 -20.18 -9.41 -13.21
CA LEU A 544 -20.89 -8.31 -12.56
C LEU A 544 -21.72 -7.51 -13.56
N ILE A 545 -21.21 -7.28 -14.77
CA ILE A 545 -21.97 -6.64 -15.86
C ILE A 545 -23.18 -7.49 -16.24
N GLU A 546 -22.98 -8.80 -16.46
CA GLU A 546 -24.07 -9.75 -16.75
C GLU A 546 -25.12 -9.75 -15.62
N ALA A 547 -24.69 -9.73 -14.36
CA ALA A 547 -25.58 -9.67 -13.21
C ALA A 547 -26.40 -8.37 -13.19
N SER A 548 -25.78 -7.22 -13.47
CA SER A 548 -26.49 -5.94 -13.60
C SER A 548 -27.51 -5.95 -14.75
N GLU A 549 -27.13 -6.47 -15.93
CA GLU A 549 -28.04 -6.65 -17.09
C GLU A 549 -29.22 -7.55 -16.75
N ALA A 550 -29.06 -8.53 -15.87
CA ALA A 550 -30.12 -9.42 -15.41
C ALA A 550 -31.02 -8.80 -14.33
N GLY A 551 -30.66 -7.64 -13.76
CA GLY A 551 -31.44 -6.94 -12.73
C GLY A 551 -30.94 -7.19 -11.29
N VAL A 552 -29.75 -7.76 -11.09
CA VAL A 552 -29.13 -7.88 -9.76
C VAL A 552 -28.67 -6.50 -9.27
N ASN A 553 -29.09 -6.10 -8.09
CA ASN A 553 -28.58 -4.88 -7.46
C ASN A 553 -27.21 -5.13 -6.84
N ILE A 554 -26.22 -4.31 -7.20
CA ILE A 554 -24.83 -4.48 -6.77
C ILE A 554 -24.31 -3.22 -6.13
N ASP A 555 -23.92 -3.31 -4.86
CA ASP A 555 -23.26 -2.24 -4.12
C ASP A 555 -21.80 -2.57 -3.88
N MET A 556 -20.91 -1.60 -4.14
CA MET A 556 -19.47 -1.83 -3.97
C MET A 556 -18.78 -0.66 -3.24
N VAL A 557 -17.94 -1.01 -2.30
CA VAL A 557 -16.98 -0.09 -1.66
C VAL A 557 -15.59 -0.48 -2.16
N VAL A 558 -15.04 0.28 -3.14
CA VAL A 558 -13.74 0.00 -3.76
C VAL A 558 -12.78 1.14 -3.48
N ARG A 559 -11.84 0.94 -2.56
CA ARG A 559 -10.91 1.99 -2.12
C ARG A 559 -10.01 2.50 -3.24
N GLY A 560 -9.41 1.62 -4.00
CA GLY A 560 -8.30 1.92 -4.93
C GLY A 560 -8.67 1.77 -6.40
N ILE A 561 -8.06 0.78 -7.05
CA ILE A 561 -8.24 0.53 -8.48
C ILE A 561 -9.63 -0.05 -8.74
N CYS A 562 -10.38 0.57 -9.64
CA CYS A 562 -11.64 0.05 -10.15
C CYS A 562 -11.62 0.10 -11.68
N CYS A 563 -11.64 -1.08 -12.33
CA CYS A 563 -11.67 -1.17 -13.78
C CYS A 563 -13.08 -1.30 -14.36
N LEU A 564 -14.12 -1.26 -13.52
CA LEU A 564 -15.54 -1.28 -13.91
C LEU A 564 -16.09 0.15 -13.80
N ILE A 565 -16.80 0.62 -14.81
CA ILE A 565 -17.56 1.87 -14.80
C ILE A 565 -19.01 1.56 -14.52
N PRO A 566 -19.58 2.04 -13.39
CA PRO A 566 -20.99 1.82 -13.02
C PRO A 566 -21.93 2.78 -13.73
N GLY A 567 -23.23 2.56 -13.62
CA GLY A 567 -24.28 3.49 -14.03
C GLY A 567 -24.45 3.67 -15.55
N VAL A 568 -23.82 2.81 -16.38
CA VAL A 568 -23.98 2.85 -17.83
C VAL A 568 -25.29 2.15 -18.20
N GLU A 569 -26.21 2.89 -18.86
CA GLU A 569 -27.53 2.45 -19.26
C GLU A 569 -27.49 1.13 -20.05
N GLY A 570 -28.34 0.18 -19.67
CA GLY A 570 -28.44 -1.15 -20.28
C GLY A 570 -27.24 -2.07 -20.02
N LYS A 571 -26.28 -1.66 -19.19
CA LYS A 571 -25.07 -2.44 -18.88
C LYS A 571 -24.78 -2.52 -17.38
N THR A 572 -24.47 -1.41 -16.76
CA THR A 572 -24.04 -1.35 -15.36
C THR A 572 -24.93 -0.44 -14.51
N GLU A 573 -26.16 -0.20 -14.95
CA GLU A 573 -27.10 0.73 -14.29
C GLU A 573 -27.50 0.30 -12.88
N ASN A 574 -27.45 -1.03 -12.60
CA ASN A 574 -27.75 -1.58 -11.29
C ASN A 574 -26.51 -1.73 -10.40
N ILE A 575 -25.38 -1.15 -10.81
CA ILE A 575 -24.13 -1.14 -10.03
C ILE A 575 -23.87 0.24 -9.46
N ARG A 576 -23.71 0.32 -8.14
CA ARG A 576 -23.24 1.49 -7.43
C ARG A 576 -21.86 1.25 -6.85
N ILE A 577 -20.91 2.16 -7.11
CA ILE A 577 -19.54 2.07 -6.59
C ILE A 577 -19.20 3.35 -5.84
N ILE A 578 -18.73 3.20 -4.61
CA ILE A 578 -18.13 4.27 -3.82
C ILE A 578 -16.69 3.92 -3.44
N SER A 579 -15.93 4.94 -3.09
CA SER A 579 -14.57 4.83 -2.57
C SER A 579 -14.42 5.67 -1.32
N ILE A 580 -13.83 5.11 -0.27
CA ILE A 580 -13.54 5.81 0.97
C ILE A 580 -12.01 5.92 1.12
N VAL A 581 -11.53 7.16 1.24
CA VAL A 581 -10.15 7.48 1.62
C VAL A 581 -10.24 8.42 2.82
N GLY A 582 -9.62 8.07 3.92
CA GLY A 582 -9.70 8.83 5.15
C GLY A 582 -8.53 8.54 6.08
N ARG A 583 -8.75 8.76 7.36
CA ARG A 583 -7.76 8.60 8.43
C ARG A 583 -7.10 7.24 8.45
N PHE A 584 -7.90 6.18 8.28
CA PHE A 584 -7.44 4.80 8.24
C PHE A 584 -7.46 4.28 6.82
N LEU A 585 -6.51 3.41 6.50
CA LEU A 585 -6.49 2.73 5.21
C LEU A 585 -7.61 1.68 5.18
N GLU A 586 -8.59 1.87 4.31
CA GLU A 586 -9.62 0.86 4.06
C GLU A 586 -8.99 -0.38 3.42
N HIS A 587 -8.92 -1.48 4.18
CA HIS A 587 -8.17 -2.66 3.78
C HIS A 587 -8.95 -3.97 3.88
N SER A 588 -9.99 -4.04 4.72
CA SER A 588 -10.83 -5.24 4.84
C SER A 588 -11.56 -5.57 3.53
N ARG A 589 -11.83 -6.86 3.30
CA ARG A 589 -12.66 -7.35 2.20
C ARG A 589 -13.84 -8.11 2.75
N ILE A 590 -15.02 -7.77 2.25
CA ILE A 590 -16.29 -8.40 2.60
C ILE A 590 -16.98 -8.76 1.29
N TYR A 591 -17.51 -10.00 1.19
CA TYR A 591 -18.36 -10.40 0.08
C TYR A 591 -19.71 -10.79 0.64
N ILE A 592 -20.79 -10.29 0.02
CA ILE A 592 -22.18 -10.55 0.37
C ILE A 592 -22.89 -11.02 -0.88
N PHE A 593 -23.61 -12.13 -0.80
CA PHE A 593 -24.44 -12.64 -1.88
C PHE A 593 -25.84 -12.94 -1.37
N GLY A 594 -26.84 -12.61 -2.16
CA GLY A 594 -28.24 -12.90 -1.88
C GLY A 594 -28.94 -11.92 -0.96
N ASN A 595 -30.23 -12.10 -0.82
CA ASN A 595 -31.13 -11.32 0.02
C ASN A 595 -31.75 -12.16 1.15
N SER A 596 -32.08 -11.51 2.28
CA SER A 596 -32.80 -12.12 3.40
C SER A 596 -32.20 -13.48 3.83
N LYS A 597 -32.98 -14.56 3.82
CA LYS A 597 -32.54 -15.89 4.26
C LYS A 597 -31.48 -16.57 3.36
N ARG A 598 -31.26 -16.06 2.14
CA ARG A 598 -30.27 -16.58 1.21
C ARG A 598 -28.91 -15.90 1.35
N ARG A 599 -28.75 -14.92 2.24
CA ARG A 599 -27.52 -14.16 2.41
C ARG A 599 -26.35 -15.06 2.82
N LYS A 600 -25.26 -14.93 2.06
CA LYS A 600 -23.98 -15.56 2.35
C LYS A 600 -22.95 -14.45 2.58
N TYR A 601 -22.22 -14.51 3.68
CA TYR A 601 -21.20 -13.51 4.03
C TYR A 601 -19.85 -14.17 4.10
N TYR A 602 -18.84 -13.48 3.54
CA TYR A 602 -17.45 -13.88 3.60
C TYR A 602 -16.57 -12.71 3.99
N ILE A 603 -15.52 -12.97 4.76
CA ILE A 603 -14.38 -12.07 4.91
C ILE A 603 -13.20 -12.67 4.13
N ALA A 604 -12.38 -11.84 3.48
CA ALA A 604 -11.38 -12.33 2.54
C ALA A 604 -10.03 -11.63 2.66
N SER A 605 -8.96 -12.36 2.34
CA SER A 605 -7.65 -11.77 2.06
C SER A 605 -7.53 -11.28 0.62
N ALA A 606 -8.41 -11.74 -0.27
CA ALA A 606 -8.37 -11.50 -1.72
C ALA A 606 -9.15 -10.26 -2.14
N ASP A 607 -8.54 -9.47 -3.02
CA ASP A 607 -9.26 -8.54 -3.90
C ASP A 607 -9.70 -9.24 -5.19
N PHE A 608 -10.62 -8.65 -5.94
CA PHE A 608 -10.98 -9.13 -7.26
C PHE A 608 -9.97 -8.65 -8.32
N MET A 609 -8.76 -9.15 -8.19
CA MET A 609 -7.66 -8.94 -9.12
C MET A 609 -7.17 -10.29 -9.64
N THR A 610 -6.85 -10.40 -10.93
CA THR A 610 -6.36 -11.64 -11.55
C THR A 610 -5.18 -12.25 -10.77
N ARG A 611 -4.26 -11.41 -10.26
CA ARG A 611 -3.15 -11.92 -9.43
C ARG A 611 -3.61 -12.55 -8.11
N ASN A 612 -4.69 -12.06 -7.49
CA ASN A 612 -5.24 -12.60 -6.25
C ASN A 612 -6.03 -13.89 -6.52
N THR A 613 -6.83 -13.90 -7.60
CA THR A 613 -7.77 -14.98 -7.89
C THR A 613 -7.12 -16.21 -8.53
N VAL A 614 -5.98 -16.04 -9.27
CA VAL A 614 -5.36 -17.13 -10.05
C VAL A 614 -3.84 -17.27 -9.91
N ARG A 615 -3.15 -16.35 -9.20
CA ARG A 615 -1.68 -16.37 -9.05
C ARG A 615 -1.22 -16.26 -7.61
N ARG A 616 -2.13 -16.36 -6.66
CA ARG A 616 -1.83 -16.30 -5.23
C ARG A 616 -2.63 -17.34 -4.48
N VAL A 617 -2.11 -17.76 -3.33
CA VAL A 617 -2.90 -18.45 -2.33
C VAL A 617 -3.58 -17.41 -1.46
N GLU A 618 -4.89 -17.33 -1.56
CA GLU A 618 -5.76 -16.44 -0.79
C GLU A 618 -6.87 -17.25 -0.17
N VAL A 619 -7.45 -16.76 0.91
CA VAL A 619 -8.57 -17.42 1.60
C VAL A 619 -9.68 -16.42 1.85
N ALA A 620 -10.91 -16.81 1.55
CA ALA A 620 -12.11 -16.17 2.06
C ALA A 620 -12.88 -17.18 2.93
N ALA A 621 -13.24 -16.74 4.14
CA ALA A 621 -13.95 -17.57 5.11
C ALA A 621 -15.42 -17.17 5.17
N PRO A 622 -16.35 -18.14 5.14
CA PRO A 622 -17.75 -17.88 5.40
C PRO A 622 -17.96 -17.48 6.86
N VAL A 623 -18.91 -16.61 7.09
CA VAL A 623 -19.36 -16.22 8.44
C VAL A 623 -20.73 -16.82 8.65
N TYR A 624 -20.82 -17.85 9.50
CA TYR A 624 -22.06 -18.60 9.73
C TYR A 624 -22.89 -18.07 10.90
N ASP A 625 -22.26 -17.46 11.89
CA ASP A 625 -22.93 -16.85 13.05
C ASP A 625 -23.78 -15.65 12.61
N GLU A 626 -25.12 -15.75 12.79
CA GLU A 626 -26.06 -14.70 12.38
C GLU A 626 -25.79 -13.36 13.05
N ARG A 627 -25.31 -13.33 14.29
CA ARG A 627 -24.93 -12.10 15.00
C ARG A 627 -23.76 -11.42 14.31
N LEU A 628 -22.76 -12.18 13.86
CA LEU A 628 -21.61 -11.66 13.12
C LEU A 628 -21.97 -11.26 11.69
N GLN A 629 -22.91 -11.97 11.04
CA GLN A 629 -23.47 -11.58 9.75
C GLN A 629 -24.16 -10.21 9.85
N ASN A 630 -24.97 -9.98 10.90
CA ASN A 630 -25.61 -8.69 11.14
C ASN A 630 -24.54 -7.58 11.37
N LYS A 631 -23.52 -7.86 12.19
CA LYS A 631 -22.38 -6.92 12.37
C LYS A 631 -21.73 -6.55 11.03
N LEU A 632 -21.49 -7.50 10.14
CA LEU A 632 -20.92 -7.23 8.82
C LEU A 632 -21.85 -6.43 7.92
N GLN A 633 -23.17 -6.72 7.96
CA GLN A 633 -24.16 -5.95 7.19
C GLN A 633 -24.20 -4.51 7.65
N ASP A 634 -24.31 -4.28 8.98
CA ASP A 634 -24.33 -2.94 9.56
C ASP A 634 -23.06 -2.16 9.17
N MET A 635 -21.90 -2.80 9.27
CA MET A 635 -20.63 -2.17 8.85
C MET A 635 -20.65 -1.78 7.36
N PHE A 636 -21.17 -2.64 6.51
CA PHE A 636 -21.25 -2.38 5.07
C PHE A 636 -22.22 -1.26 4.75
N ASP A 637 -23.39 -1.25 5.38
CA ASP A 637 -24.44 -0.24 5.19
C ASP A 637 -23.97 1.15 5.68
N ILE A 638 -23.28 1.22 6.83
CA ILE A 638 -22.66 2.45 7.33
C ILE A 638 -21.61 2.99 6.36
N MET A 639 -20.79 2.14 5.78
CA MET A 639 -19.83 2.58 4.77
C MET A 639 -20.53 3.12 3.51
N LEU A 640 -21.61 2.47 3.06
CA LEU A 640 -22.39 2.93 1.90
C LEU A 640 -23.12 4.27 2.17
N ALA A 641 -23.43 4.56 3.43
CA ALA A 641 -24.07 5.81 3.86
C ALA A 641 -23.08 6.93 4.15
N ASP A 642 -21.75 6.68 4.11
CA ASP A 642 -20.72 7.70 4.35
C ASP A 642 -20.88 8.86 3.35
N ASN A 643 -21.12 10.08 3.84
CA ASN A 643 -21.26 11.28 3.04
C ASN A 643 -20.20 12.35 3.34
N GLN A 644 -19.20 12.00 4.17
CA GLN A 644 -18.09 12.90 4.50
C GLN A 644 -16.81 12.51 3.75
N LYS A 645 -16.49 11.23 3.69
CA LYS A 645 -15.26 10.71 3.07
C LYS A 645 -15.51 9.96 1.77
N ALA A 646 -16.71 9.46 1.54
CA ALA A 646 -17.03 8.72 0.34
C ALA A 646 -17.00 9.59 -0.93
N ARG A 647 -16.58 8.96 -2.01
CA ARG A 647 -16.66 9.46 -3.39
C ARG A 647 -17.42 8.43 -4.21
N TYR A 648 -18.49 8.81 -4.89
CA TYR A 648 -19.16 7.93 -5.85
C TYR A 648 -18.48 8.01 -7.21
N LEU A 649 -18.45 6.89 -7.92
CA LEU A 649 -17.95 6.77 -9.28
C LEU A 649 -19.13 6.95 -10.24
N ASP A 650 -19.02 7.86 -11.21
CA ASP A 650 -20.06 8.12 -12.21
C ASP A 650 -19.88 7.27 -13.49
N ALA A 651 -20.85 7.37 -14.42
CA ALA A 651 -20.86 6.67 -15.69
C ALA A 651 -19.77 7.14 -16.68
N GLU A 652 -19.12 8.25 -16.43
CA GLU A 652 -17.98 8.80 -17.16
C GLU A 652 -16.64 8.35 -16.55
N GLY A 653 -16.68 7.62 -15.44
CA GLY A 653 -15.51 7.12 -14.73
C GLY A 653 -14.83 8.17 -13.85
N ASN A 654 -15.54 9.20 -13.39
CA ASN A 654 -15.02 10.21 -12.47
C ASN A 654 -15.56 10.02 -11.05
N TYR A 655 -14.73 10.38 -10.07
CA TYR A 655 -15.10 10.33 -8.67
C TYR A 655 -15.58 11.69 -8.18
N HIS A 656 -16.73 11.71 -7.50
CA HIS A 656 -17.36 12.91 -6.96
C HIS A 656 -17.66 12.74 -5.48
N ARG A 657 -17.63 13.84 -4.72
CA ARG A 657 -18.08 13.84 -3.32
C ARG A 657 -19.54 13.45 -3.24
N VAL A 658 -19.89 12.65 -2.25
CA VAL A 658 -21.28 12.38 -1.91
C VAL A 658 -21.83 13.63 -1.21
N ILE A 659 -22.78 14.31 -1.86
CA ILE A 659 -23.45 15.47 -1.32
C ILE A 659 -24.93 15.13 -1.24
N ASN A 660 -25.45 14.99 -0.02
CA ASN A 660 -26.88 14.74 0.24
C ASN A 660 -27.37 15.64 1.38
N LYS A 661 -28.65 15.55 1.73
CA LYS A 661 -29.28 16.31 2.82
C LYS A 661 -29.33 15.56 4.15
N GLU A 662 -28.72 14.38 4.21
CA GLU A 662 -28.68 13.55 5.40
C GLU A 662 -27.68 14.10 6.43
N ALA A 663 -27.77 13.62 7.66
CA ALA A 663 -26.85 14.00 8.71
C ALA A 663 -25.42 13.62 8.31
N PRO A 664 -24.41 14.44 8.66
CA PRO A 664 -23.02 14.12 8.37
C PRO A 664 -22.60 12.77 8.98
N LEU A 665 -22.14 11.87 8.15
CA LEU A 665 -21.69 10.54 8.54
C LEU A 665 -20.31 10.25 7.96
N ASN A 666 -19.32 10.13 8.85
CA ASN A 666 -18.00 9.58 8.55
C ASN A 666 -17.95 8.17 9.14
N SER A 667 -17.91 7.16 8.28
CA SER A 667 -17.99 5.75 8.71
C SER A 667 -16.85 5.35 9.66
N GLN A 668 -15.63 5.85 9.44
CA GLN A 668 -14.48 5.54 10.31
C GLN A 668 -14.63 6.14 11.72
N GLU A 669 -15.10 7.37 11.82
CA GLU A 669 -15.37 7.98 13.13
C GLU A 669 -16.60 7.35 13.80
N TYR A 670 -17.62 6.99 13.04
CA TYR A 670 -18.79 6.26 13.56
C TYR A 670 -18.36 4.94 14.25
N PHE A 671 -17.54 4.12 13.60
CA PHE A 671 -17.07 2.85 14.18
C PHE A 671 -16.21 3.06 15.43
N TYR A 672 -15.43 4.15 15.50
CA TYR A 672 -14.73 4.50 16.73
C TYR A 672 -15.67 4.90 17.85
N THR A 673 -16.65 5.76 17.57
CA THR A 673 -17.65 6.18 18.54
C THR A 673 -18.43 4.97 19.08
N GLN A 674 -18.77 4.03 18.20
CA GLN A 674 -19.39 2.78 18.60
C GLN A 674 -18.47 1.95 19.51
N ALA A 675 -17.18 1.80 19.17
CA ALA A 675 -16.22 1.05 19.99
C ALA A 675 -15.94 1.69 21.36
N TYR A 676 -16.11 3.01 21.48
CA TYR A 676 -16.01 3.74 22.74
C TYR A 676 -17.33 3.76 23.55
N HIS A 677 -18.40 3.12 23.03
CA HIS A 677 -19.75 3.16 23.64
C HIS A 677 -20.30 4.60 23.81
N GLU A 678 -19.97 5.48 22.87
CA GLU A 678 -20.39 6.89 22.87
C GLU A 678 -21.64 7.14 21.99
N LEU A 679 -22.27 6.08 21.45
CA LEU A 679 -23.48 6.13 20.62
C LEU A 679 -24.75 6.03 21.46
#